data_d992734d92294a7e46f1e1b1efa0597c
#
_entry.id   d992734d92294a7e46f1e1b1efa0597c
#
_cell.length_a   1.000
_cell.length_b   1.000
_cell.length_c   1.000
_cell.angle_alpha   90.00
_cell.angle_beta   90.00
_cell.angle_gamma   90.00
#
_symmetry.space_group_name_H-M   'P 1'
#
loop_
_entity.id
_entity.type
_entity.pdbx_description
1 polymer ?
#
loop_
_entity_poly.entity_id
_entity_poly.type
_entity_poly.pdbx_seq_one_letter_code
_entity_poly.pdbx_strand_id
1 'polypeptide(L)'
;MSRENYQEDEIQVGTGGRRNKSNKKASIMYTMKIVSLIVAIIIVLSGVLGLFWVLSVLNDTPEIQAKNIYDYIEQNSIIYDNNGEQLDVIGKEENRIIVPLDEIPKTLREAIVAVEDERFWQHRGLDYRRIVGSAWRNLTTGTRHGGSTITQQLAKNVYLTHEQTLRRKIQDAYYAKELERQLSKEKILEAYLNTINLGGRNHGVEAASRAYFSKSVSELDLVESALIAGITRHPARYSPIRFVPTDEVREEYIVYGEYHEYTIIFDERTVPRYRVVLGQMLRNEYITEEEYEKALNESERLHERINPSRLDGSDASGHFVEFIRGEVMEAFIKEGMSIDQARQKISTGGLRIYSTLDQGMQRILEEEFENPDNFPPSLRDDAGNLLRDEAGNVQPQAAMIISNPYTGEIKALIGGRETTGSRTFNRAVGKGRQVGSSIKPLAAFLPALDNNHTVASVVDDLPIYFHPEDPNRRHPQNVGDTGYLGLINLREALSISSNVSATKLLDELDPTIEGSNAIMQEYLNNLGIEHHTYNYSTVLGSGSASPYTMMRAYNAIANQGVYKDLVSFTHVEDSSGNVLLDHRKKIGSKDEARRVVDKDVAYLLTNMMEYAVTPANEGYGWQAAIRPNNEGIPVAGKTGTSQDQTDAWFVGYTPYLSAATWMGYDRGGALGTSSVVSARLWSKVMARIHELEGYGDREFSRPSNIIEVEVCRISGKLATPLCERDPRGSQVITEIFIEGTEPQEYSDAHVVRRVHRNHGGRPRWFHLPFLLEERVYFVRPEPYDPADHEGITPRDYEYQLPED
;
A
#
# COMPACT_ATOMS: atom_id res chain seq x y z
N MET A 1 53.23 69.33 19.15
CA MET A 1 54.11 69.59 20.26
C MET A 1 55.34 68.73 20.07
N SER A 2 56.27 69.45 19.85
CA SER A 2 57.67 69.74 20.07
C SER A 2 58.60 68.64 19.53
N ARG A 3 59.35 68.95 18.42
CA ARG A 3 60.64 69.78 18.42
C ARG A 3 61.62 69.17 19.38
N GLU A 4 62.83 68.80 19.06
CA GLU A 4 64.03 69.46 18.58
C GLU A 4 65.11 68.45 18.44
N ASN A 5 66.14 68.41 17.73
CA ASN A 5 67.02 69.35 17.01
C ASN A 5 68.38 68.65 16.84
N TYR A 6 68.98 68.90 15.66
CA TYR A 6 70.44 69.11 15.33
C TYR A 6 71.54 68.12 15.86
N GLN A 7 72.37 67.64 14.98
CA GLN A 7 73.58 68.36 14.55
C GLN A 7 74.27 67.64 13.35
N GLU A 8 74.64 68.48 12.34
CA GLU A 8 75.65 68.22 11.31
C GLU A 8 77.03 68.13 11.90
N ASP A 9 77.89 67.26 11.28
CA ASP A 9 79.32 67.52 11.22
C ASP A 9 79.87 66.94 9.89
N GLU A 10 80.33 67.91 9.07
CA GLU A 10 81.21 67.72 7.90
C GLU A 10 82.60 67.31 8.35
N ILE A 11 83.27 66.38 7.73
CA ILE A 11 84.71 66.34 7.41
C ILE A 11 85.04 65.47 6.23
N GLN A 12 85.57 66.19 5.18
CA GLN A 12 86.68 65.96 4.24
C GLN A 12 86.98 64.62 3.61
N VAL A 13 86.84 64.61 2.27
CA VAL A 13 87.69 64.16 1.17
C VAL A 13 89.05 63.50 1.53
N GLY A 14 89.16 62.20 1.08
CA GLY A 14 90.34 61.41 0.95
C GLY A 14 90.32 60.62 -0.31
N THR A 15 91.13 60.95 -1.28
CA THR A 15 91.37 60.41 -2.58
C THR A 15 91.93 59.02 -2.55
N GLY A 16 91.41 58.13 -3.47
CA GLY A 16 92.30 57.13 -4.12
C GLY A 16 92.22 55.68 -3.60
N GLY A 17 91.66 54.86 -4.46
CA GLY A 17 91.73 53.41 -4.28
C GLY A 17 90.94 52.65 -5.36
N ARG A 18 91.57 52.35 -6.51
CA ARG A 18 91.08 51.34 -7.50
C ARG A 18 90.58 50.06 -6.79
N ARG A 19 89.37 49.89 -6.48
CA ARG A 19 88.75 48.61 -5.97
C ARG A 19 88.49 47.68 -7.10
N ASN A 20 89.16 46.58 -7.05
CA ASN A 20 89.08 45.40 -7.89
C ASN A 20 87.67 44.93 -8.22
N LYS A 21 87.15 45.11 -9.49
CA LYS A 21 85.89 44.63 -10.00
C LYS A 21 85.80 43.06 -10.02
N SER A 22 86.94 42.36 -9.84
CA SER A 22 87.09 40.89 -9.90
C SER A 22 86.50 40.23 -8.63
N ASN A 23 86.69 40.81 -7.44
CA ASN A 23 86.25 40.19 -6.18
C ASN A 23 84.75 40.32 -5.92
N LYS A 24 84.02 41.33 -6.46
CA LYS A 24 82.57 41.45 -6.35
C LYS A 24 81.81 40.39 -7.15
N LYS A 25 82.29 40.02 -8.36
CA LYS A 25 81.70 38.94 -9.14
C LYS A 25 81.87 37.55 -8.50
N ALA A 26 83.03 37.29 -7.92
CA ALA A 26 83.33 36.04 -7.19
C ALA A 26 82.49 35.96 -5.90
N SER A 27 82.36 37.06 -5.15
CA SER A 27 81.48 37.07 -3.96
C SER A 27 80.00 36.92 -4.27
N ILE A 28 79.49 37.57 -5.34
CA ILE A 28 78.09 37.38 -5.78
C ILE A 28 77.82 35.95 -6.26
N MET A 29 78.75 35.34 -7.00
CA MET A 29 78.64 33.98 -7.45
C MET A 29 78.69 32.95 -6.30
N TYR A 30 79.45 33.22 -5.28
CA TYR A 30 79.51 32.41 -4.04
C TYR A 30 78.20 32.53 -3.23
N THR A 31 77.73 33.74 -3.09
CA THR A 31 76.44 34.01 -2.42
C THR A 31 75.26 33.33 -3.17
N MET A 32 75.24 33.41 -4.49
CA MET A 32 74.25 32.68 -5.33
C MET A 32 74.31 31.17 -5.19
N LYS A 33 75.55 30.59 -5.06
CA LYS A 33 75.73 29.16 -4.80
C LYS A 33 75.19 28.78 -3.42
N ILE A 34 75.48 29.59 -2.41
CA ILE A 34 74.93 29.34 -1.06
C ILE A 34 73.42 29.45 -1.00
N VAL A 35 72.86 30.48 -1.65
CA VAL A 35 71.40 30.66 -1.74
C VAL A 35 70.77 29.49 -2.51
N SER A 36 71.37 29.06 -3.67
CA SER A 36 70.87 27.91 -4.38
C SER A 36 70.98 26.58 -3.59
N LEU A 37 72.04 26.43 -2.79
CA LEU A 37 72.16 25.27 -1.89
C LEU A 37 71.13 25.29 -0.78
N ILE A 38 70.90 26.47 -0.16
CA ILE A 38 69.86 26.63 0.87
C ILE A 38 68.47 26.34 0.28
N VAL A 39 68.17 26.86 -0.90
CA VAL A 39 66.93 26.59 -1.60
C VAL A 39 66.81 25.08 -1.93
N ALA A 40 67.88 24.44 -2.39
CA ALA A 40 67.89 22.99 -2.64
C ALA A 40 67.64 22.19 -1.34
N ILE A 41 68.29 22.60 -0.22
CA ILE A 41 68.04 21.97 1.09
C ILE A 41 66.61 22.17 1.55
N ILE A 42 66.04 23.35 1.41
CA ILE A 42 64.64 23.65 1.74
C ILE A 42 63.68 22.77 0.89
N ILE A 43 63.95 22.62 -0.41
CA ILE A 43 63.17 21.75 -1.31
C ILE A 43 63.26 20.28 -0.86
N VAL A 44 64.47 19.82 -0.53
CA VAL A 44 64.67 18.41 -0.07
C VAL A 44 63.97 18.20 1.28
N LEU A 45 64.16 19.11 2.26
CA LEU A 45 63.48 19.05 3.55
C LEU A 45 61.95 19.09 3.41
N SER A 46 61.46 19.99 2.59
CA SER A 46 60.02 20.10 2.30
C SER A 46 59.51 18.80 1.64
N GLY A 47 60.29 18.21 0.74
CA GLY A 47 59.99 16.95 0.11
C GLY A 47 59.94 15.77 1.10
N VAL A 48 60.92 15.71 2.04
CA VAL A 48 60.95 14.71 3.10
C VAL A 48 59.75 14.87 4.06
N LEU A 49 59.49 16.12 4.53
CA LEU A 49 58.31 16.39 5.38
C LEU A 49 57.00 16.05 4.65
N GLY A 50 56.91 16.38 3.37
CA GLY A 50 55.77 16.00 2.54
C GLY A 50 55.61 14.49 2.42
N LEU A 51 56.68 13.75 2.25
CA LEU A 51 56.67 12.29 2.21
C LEU A 51 56.21 11.70 3.55
N PHE A 52 56.76 12.18 4.68
CA PHE A 52 56.29 11.75 6.00
C PHE A 52 54.81 12.03 6.22
N TRP A 53 54.35 13.19 5.80
CA TRP A 53 52.90 13.51 5.89
C TRP A 53 52.07 12.58 5.01
N VAL A 54 52.48 12.27 3.80
CA VAL A 54 51.79 11.30 2.91
C VAL A 54 51.76 9.92 3.57
N LEU A 55 52.85 9.44 4.13
CA LEU A 55 52.94 8.15 4.80
C LEU A 55 52.04 8.11 6.05
N SER A 56 51.96 9.21 6.81
CA SER A 56 51.01 9.31 7.92
C SER A 56 49.56 9.22 7.45
N VAL A 57 49.17 9.91 6.37
CA VAL A 57 47.82 9.81 5.81
C VAL A 57 47.48 8.39 5.36
N LEU A 58 48.45 7.72 4.71
CA LEU A 58 48.28 6.33 4.26
C LEU A 58 48.12 5.34 5.42
N ASN A 59 48.91 5.53 6.48
CA ASN A 59 48.86 4.68 7.67
C ASN A 59 47.54 4.86 8.44
N ASP A 60 46.98 6.06 8.42
CA ASP A 60 45.65 6.36 9.03
C ASP A 60 44.47 5.96 8.12
N THR A 61 44.72 5.50 6.89
CA THR A 61 43.68 5.15 5.92
C THR A 61 43.25 3.70 6.10
N PRO A 62 41.96 3.41 6.42
CA PRO A 62 41.50 2.03 6.60
C PRO A 62 41.67 1.17 5.34
N GLU A 63 41.97 -0.12 5.55
CA GLU A 63 41.96 -1.10 4.47
C GLU A 63 40.51 -1.35 3.98
N ILE A 64 40.35 -1.58 2.67
CA ILE A 64 39.09 -1.90 2.04
C ILE A 64 39.04 -3.33 1.54
N GLN A 65 37.86 -3.96 1.63
CA GLN A 65 37.57 -5.25 1.02
C GLN A 65 36.74 -5.03 -0.24
N ALA A 66 37.38 -4.65 -1.33
CA ALA A 66 36.71 -4.25 -2.56
C ALA A 66 35.89 -5.38 -3.23
N LYS A 67 36.15 -6.66 -2.87
CA LYS A 67 35.35 -7.78 -3.41
C LYS A 67 33.85 -7.64 -3.13
N ASN A 68 33.51 -7.01 -2.02
CA ASN A 68 32.13 -6.75 -1.60
C ASN A 68 31.79 -5.25 -1.72
N ILE A 69 32.17 -4.63 -2.82
CA ILE A 69 32.02 -3.18 -2.99
C ILE A 69 30.58 -2.71 -2.80
N TYR A 70 29.59 -3.54 -3.14
CA TYR A 70 28.19 -3.23 -3.00
C TYR A 70 27.68 -3.22 -1.55
N ASP A 71 28.40 -3.86 -0.60
CA ASP A 71 28.09 -3.79 0.83
C ASP A 71 28.31 -2.38 1.42
N TYR A 72 29.12 -1.57 0.73
CA TYR A 72 29.41 -0.18 1.11
C TYR A 72 28.52 0.84 0.40
N ILE A 73 27.61 0.38 -0.46
CA ILE A 73 26.73 1.22 -1.27
C ILE A 73 25.30 1.04 -0.78
N GLU A 74 24.72 2.10 -0.20
CA GLU A 74 23.31 2.11 0.14
C GLU A 74 22.48 1.95 -1.15
N GLN A 75 21.58 0.97 -1.14
CA GLN A 75 20.72 0.65 -2.27
C GLN A 75 19.26 0.80 -1.83
N ASN A 76 18.48 1.45 -2.65
CA ASN A 76 17.04 1.50 -2.41
C ASN A 76 16.41 0.12 -2.60
N SER A 77 15.43 -0.18 -1.78
CA SER A 77 14.59 -1.36 -1.99
C SER A 77 13.47 -1.04 -2.99
N ILE A 78 13.07 -2.05 -3.75
CA ILE A 78 12.07 -1.91 -4.80
C ILE A 78 10.90 -2.81 -4.44
N ILE A 79 9.68 -2.28 -4.56
CA ILE A 79 8.44 -3.05 -4.48
C ILE A 79 7.97 -3.33 -5.90
N TYR A 80 7.66 -4.58 -6.16
CA TYR A 80 7.05 -5.06 -7.40
C TYR A 80 5.59 -5.46 -7.14
N ASP A 81 4.75 -5.33 -8.15
CA ASP A 81 3.38 -5.83 -8.13
C ASP A 81 3.32 -7.36 -8.33
N ASN A 82 2.11 -7.91 -8.45
CA ASN A 82 1.87 -9.34 -8.69
C ASN A 82 2.36 -9.84 -10.07
N ASN A 83 2.62 -8.94 -11.02
CA ASN A 83 3.11 -9.24 -12.37
C ASN A 83 4.64 -9.06 -12.48
N GLY A 84 5.29 -8.59 -11.42
CA GLY A 84 6.72 -8.28 -11.41
C GLY A 84 7.04 -6.90 -11.99
N GLU A 85 6.05 -6.04 -12.21
CA GLU A 85 6.26 -4.65 -12.60
C GLU A 85 6.62 -3.80 -11.38
N GLN A 86 7.50 -2.83 -11.56
CA GLN A 86 7.91 -1.96 -10.46
C GLN A 86 6.75 -1.07 -9.98
N LEU A 87 6.42 -1.18 -8.71
CA LEU A 87 5.37 -0.40 -8.07
C LEU A 87 5.93 0.86 -7.39
N ASP A 88 6.98 0.70 -6.57
CA ASP A 88 7.56 1.80 -5.80
C ASP A 88 9.01 1.54 -5.44
N VAL A 89 9.70 2.59 -4.97
CA VAL A 89 11.09 2.55 -4.51
C VAL A 89 11.20 3.07 -3.09
N ILE A 90 11.56 2.20 -2.17
CA ILE A 90 11.79 2.55 -0.77
C ILE A 90 13.26 2.94 -0.59
N GLY A 91 13.54 4.19 -0.22
CA GLY A 91 14.92 4.65 0.02
C GLY A 91 14.98 5.92 0.82
N LYS A 92 16.22 6.32 1.13
CA LYS A 92 16.54 7.64 1.66
C LYS A 92 16.64 8.66 0.52
N GLU A 93 17.40 9.72 0.73
CA GLU A 93 17.53 10.85 -0.19
C GLU A 93 18.09 10.51 -1.58
N GLU A 94 18.79 9.37 -1.75
CA GLU A 94 19.41 8.95 -3.01
C GLU A 94 18.62 7.81 -3.67
N ASN A 95 18.19 8.02 -4.91
CA ASN A 95 17.59 6.97 -5.73
C ASN A 95 18.70 6.19 -6.44
N ARG A 96 18.86 4.89 -6.11
CA ARG A 96 19.90 4.03 -6.68
C ARG A 96 19.40 2.62 -6.91
N ILE A 97 19.55 2.17 -8.15
CA ILE A 97 19.20 0.82 -8.60
C ILE A 97 20.44 0.23 -9.22
N ILE A 98 20.92 -0.91 -8.71
CA ILE A 98 22.13 -1.58 -9.21
C ILE A 98 21.74 -2.56 -10.31
N VAL A 99 22.46 -2.48 -11.41
CA VAL A 99 22.34 -3.39 -12.55
C VAL A 99 23.71 -3.97 -12.92
N PRO A 100 23.79 -5.22 -13.40
CA PRO A 100 25.01 -5.82 -13.89
C PRO A 100 25.51 -5.14 -15.17
N LEU A 101 26.81 -5.21 -15.43
CA LEU A 101 27.45 -4.49 -16.57
C LEU A 101 26.90 -4.91 -17.94
N ASP A 102 26.51 -6.15 -18.10
CA ASP A 102 25.97 -6.71 -19.35
C ASP A 102 24.59 -6.17 -19.69
N GLU A 103 23.82 -5.73 -18.71
CA GLU A 103 22.55 -5.02 -18.91
C GLU A 103 22.73 -3.54 -19.31
N ILE A 104 23.93 -2.98 -19.10
CA ILE A 104 24.22 -1.59 -19.49
C ILE A 104 24.68 -1.54 -20.95
N PRO A 105 24.00 -0.81 -21.84
CA PRO A 105 24.37 -0.74 -23.26
C PRO A 105 25.83 -0.38 -23.49
N LYS A 106 26.42 -1.00 -24.49
CA LYS A 106 27.81 -0.72 -24.89
C LYS A 106 28.01 0.76 -25.20
N THR A 107 27.04 1.39 -25.88
CA THR A 107 27.03 2.83 -26.20
C THR A 107 27.16 3.70 -24.96
N LEU A 108 26.45 3.40 -23.87
CA LEU A 108 26.55 4.16 -22.63
C LEU A 108 27.90 3.95 -21.93
N ARG A 109 28.38 2.71 -21.87
CA ARG A 109 29.71 2.41 -21.29
C ARG A 109 30.82 3.17 -21.99
N GLU A 110 30.80 3.17 -23.33
CA GLU A 110 31.77 3.86 -24.16
C GLU A 110 31.63 5.39 -24.10
N ALA A 111 30.40 5.93 -24.04
CA ALA A 111 30.16 7.36 -23.86
C ALA A 111 30.76 7.88 -22.55
N ILE A 112 30.52 7.17 -21.45
CA ILE A 112 31.08 7.51 -20.14
C ILE A 112 32.61 7.44 -20.13
N VAL A 113 33.18 6.37 -20.66
CA VAL A 113 34.65 6.23 -20.77
C VAL A 113 35.25 7.33 -21.62
N ALA A 114 34.65 7.66 -22.76
CA ALA A 114 35.11 8.71 -23.68
C ALA A 114 35.22 10.09 -23.01
N VAL A 115 34.28 10.46 -22.14
CA VAL A 115 34.25 11.79 -21.53
C VAL A 115 34.91 11.87 -20.18
N GLU A 116 34.94 10.79 -19.40
CA GLU A 116 35.46 10.78 -18.03
C GLU A 116 36.90 10.28 -17.99
N ASP A 117 37.24 9.24 -18.78
CA ASP A 117 38.53 8.59 -18.68
C ASP A 117 38.91 7.81 -19.97
N GLU A 118 39.27 8.54 -21.06
CA GLU A 118 39.55 7.98 -22.39
C GLU A 118 40.61 6.83 -22.40
N ARG A 119 41.48 6.77 -21.39
CA ARG A 119 42.51 5.76 -21.22
C ARG A 119 42.22 4.79 -20.09
N PHE A 120 40.99 4.66 -19.67
CA PHE A 120 40.57 3.80 -18.57
C PHE A 120 41.11 2.39 -18.68
N TRP A 121 41.08 1.81 -19.86
CA TRP A 121 41.55 0.45 -20.11
C TRP A 121 43.09 0.30 -20.10
N GLN A 122 43.85 1.41 -20.11
CA GLN A 122 45.30 1.44 -20.28
C GLN A 122 46.09 1.68 -18.97
N HIS A 123 45.47 2.29 -17.97
CA HIS A 123 46.17 2.61 -16.72
C HIS A 123 45.67 1.73 -15.54
N ARG A 124 46.41 1.76 -14.45
CA ARG A 124 46.09 1.01 -13.21
C ARG A 124 45.69 1.97 -12.08
N GLY A 125 44.47 2.52 -12.17
CA GLY A 125 43.84 3.40 -11.17
C GLY A 125 44.24 4.87 -11.28
N LEU A 126 45.47 5.18 -11.68
CA LEU A 126 46.00 6.55 -11.83
C LEU A 126 46.53 6.75 -13.24
N ASP A 127 46.07 7.78 -13.93
CA ASP A 127 46.62 8.23 -15.19
C ASP A 127 47.64 9.35 -14.98
N TYR A 128 48.91 8.95 -14.80
CA TYR A 128 49.99 9.89 -14.57
C TYR A 128 50.19 10.91 -15.71
N ARG A 129 49.94 10.52 -16.97
CA ARG A 129 50.04 11.44 -18.12
C ARG A 129 49.00 12.52 -18.05
N ARG A 130 47.77 12.13 -17.70
CA ARG A 130 46.63 13.08 -17.52
C ARG A 130 46.87 13.99 -16.33
N ILE A 131 47.38 13.48 -15.21
CA ILE A 131 47.67 14.25 -13.99
C ILE A 131 48.71 15.36 -14.31
N VAL A 132 49.85 15.00 -14.93
CA VAL A 132 50.89 15.97 -15.32
C VAL A 132 50.34 16.97 -16.35
N GLY A 133 49.65 16.48 -17.37
CA GLY A 133 49.07 17.34 -18.40
C GLY A 133 48.01 18.33 -17.89
N SER A 134 47.16 17.90 -16.92
CA SER A 134 46.18 18.80 -16.31
C SER A 134 46.86 19.79 -15.37
N ALA A 135 47.87 19.41 -14.60
CA ALA A 135 48.66 20.31 -13.76
C ALA A 135 49.34 21.40 -14.60
N TRP A 136 49.95 21.03 -15.73
CA TRP A 136 50.58 21.96 -16.64
C TRP A 136 49.56 22.95 -17.28
N ARG A 137 48.43 22.47 -17.74
CA ARG A 137 47.37 23.32 -18.27
C ARG A 137 46.78 24.26 -17.25
N ASN A 138 46.51 23.75 -16.03
CA ASN A 138 46.00 24.59 -14.94
C ASN A 138 46.99 25.73 -14.58
N LEU A 139 48.30 25.50 -14.64
CA LEU A 139 49.33 26.51 -14.42
C LEU A 139 49.44 27.53 -15.59
N THR A 140 49.21 27.07 -16.82
CA THR A 140 49.42 27.92 -18.01
C THR A 140 48.17 28.65 -18.49
N THR A 141 46.98 28.12 -18.27
CA THR A 141 45.72 28.69 -18.75
C THR A 141 44.82 29.27 -17.66
N GLY A 142 45.17 29.08 -16.38
CA GLY A 142 44.34 29.52 -15.24
C GLY A 142 42.98 28.80 -15.13
N THR A 143 42.73 27.83 -16.04
CA THR A 143 41.47 27.05 -16.04
C THR A 143 41.65 25.74 -15.29
N ARG A 144 40.61 25.30 -14.52
CA ARG A 144 40.65 24.04 -13.79
C ARG A 144 40.28 22.86 -14.70
N HIS A 145 41.26 22.11 -15.12
CA HIS A 145 41.09 20.82 -15.83
C HIS A 145 41.14 19.67 -14.83
N GLY A 146 40.11 18.80 -14.85
CA GLY A 146 40.05 17.60 -14.01
C GLY A 146 41.02 16.51 -14.54
N GLY A 147 41.79 15.93 -13.63
CA GLY A 147 42.72 14.83 -13.93
C GLY A 147 42.37 13.51 -13.20
N SER A 148 41.20 13.39 -12.59
CA SER A 148 40.81 12.17 -11.87
C SER A 148 40.33 11.08 -12.85
N THR A 149 40.66 9.84 -12.56
CA THR A 149 40.20 8.65 -13.29
C THR A 149 38.87 8.16 -12.84
N ILE A 150 38.19 7.28 -13.60
CA ILE A 150 36.97 6.58 -13.19
C ILE A 150 37.19 5.86 -11.86
N THR A 151 38.33 5.16 -11.71
CA THR A 151 38.65 4.42 -10.47
C THR A 151 38.79 5.35 -9.27
N GLN A 152 39.39 6.54 -9.43
CA GLN A 152 39.48 7.55 -8.37
C GLN A 152 38.09 8.13 -8.01
N GLN A 153 37.23 8.34 -9.01
CA GLN A 153 35.88 8.82 -8.78
C GLN A 153 35.06 7.74 -8.03
N LEU A 154 35.17 6.47 -8.39
CA LEU A 154 34.55 5.36 -7.68
C LEU A 154 35.02 5.31 -6.23
N ALA A 155 36.35 5.35 -5.98
CA ALA A 155 36.89 5.38 -4.63
C ALA A 155 36.33 6.52 -3.79
N LYS A 156 36.21 7.71 -4.39
CA LYS A 156 35.59 8.87 -3.74
C LYS A 156 34.11 8.62 -3.42
N ASN A 157 33.34 8.07 -4.34
CA ASN A 157 31.90 7.92 -4.17
C ASN A 157 31.52 6.85 -3.14
N VAL A 158 32.37 5.83 -2.95
CA VAL A 158 32.07 4.67 -2.09
C VAL A 158 32.70 4.78 -0.70
N TYR A 159 33.95 5.27 -0.61
CA TYR A 159 34.74 5.16 0.63
C TYR A 159 35.07 6.48 1.30
N LEU A 160 34.78 7.63 0.69
CA LEU A 160 35.25 8.94 1.18
C LEU A 160 34.11 9.94 1.31
N THR A 161 34.30 10.91 2.23
CA THR A 161 33.39 12.04 2.41
C THR A 161 33.57 13.11 1.34
N HIS A 162 32.59 14.02 1.18
CA HIS A 162 32.64 15.07 0.15
C HIS A 162 33.60 16.25 0.41
N GLU A 163 34.44 16.18 1.46
CA GLU A 163 35.41 17.22 1.77
C GLU A 163 36.49 17.38 0.67
N GLN A 164 36.90 18.64 0.37
CA GLN A 164 37.90 18.92 -0.65
C GLN A 164 39.28 19.21 -0.03
N THR A 165 39.95 18.20 0.49
CA THR A 165 41.25 18.32 1.15
C THR A 165 42.37 17.60 0.36
N LEU A 166 43.63 18.01 0.57
CA LEU A 166 44.77 17.28 0.02
C LEU A 166 44.90 15.87 0.63
N ARG A 167 44.55 15.70 1.90
CA ARG A 167 44.49 14.42 2.59
C ARG A 167 43.59 13.46 1.82
N ARG A 168 42.34 13.88 1.49
CA ARG A 168 41.41 13.10 0.70
C ARG A 168 41.99 12.73 -0.69
N LYS A 169 42.69 13.67 -1.36
CA LYS A 169 43.30 13.37 -2.68
C LYS A 169 44.33 12.27 -2.63
N ILE A 170 45.08 12.13 -1.52
CA ILE A 170 46.01 11.03 -1.30
C ILE A 170 45.20 9.73 -1.07
N GLN A 171 44.14 9.79 -0.28
CA GLN A 171 43.25 8.64 -0.04
C GLN A 171 42.55 8.18 -1.33
N ASP A 172 42.03 9.10 -2.18
CA ASP A 172 41.48 8.79 -3.51
C ASP A 172 42.50 7.95 -4.32
N ALA A 173 43.75 8.40 -4.34
CA ALA A 173 44.80 7.72 -5.12
C ALA A 173 45.20 6.34 -4.54
N TYR A 174 45.21 6.24 -3.22
CA TYR A 174 45.47 4.97 -2.54
C TYR A 174 44.34 3.95 -2.81
N TYR A 175 43.09 4.34 -2.58
CA TYR A 175 41.97 3.46 -2.81
C TYR A 175 41.81 3.10 -4.29
N ALA A 176 42.10 4.02 -5.21
CA ALA A 176 42.08 3.70 -6.63
C ALA A 176 43.08 2.60 -6.99
N LYS A 177 44.26 2.59 -6.39
CA LYS A 177 45.23 1.52 -6.58
C LYS A 177 44.78 0.20 -5.95
N GLU A 178 44.17 0.28 -4.78
CA GLU A 178 43.68 -0.88 -4.07
C GLU A 178 42.47 -1.52 -4.80
N LEU A 179 41.56 -0.73 -5.33
CA LEU A 179 40.45 -1.20 -6.18
C LEU A 179 41.00 -1.97 -7.42
N GLU A 180 41.98 -1.39 -8.13
CA GLU A 180 42.59 -2.03 -9.31
C GLU A 180 43.40 -3.28 -8.98
N ARG A 181 43.82 -3.42 -7.72
CA ARG A 181 44.48 -4.66 -7.24
C ARG A 181 43.47 -5.78 -6.98
N GLN A 182 42.27 -5.44 -6.53
CA GLN A 182 41.27 -6.40 -6.07
C GLN A 182 40.18 -6.68 -7.10
N LEU A 183 39.86 -5.76 -8.02
CA LEU A 183 38.77 -5.84 -8.99
C LEU A 183 39.29 -5.79 -10.43
N SER A 184 38.53 -6.40 -11.36
CA SER A 184 38.77 -6.23 -12.79
C SER A 184 38.29 -4.83 -13.27
N LYS A 185 38.75 -4.41 -14.44
CA LYS A 185 38.31 -3.15 -15.07
C LYS A 185 36.81 -3.10 -15.29
N GLU A 186 36.25 -4.22 -15.71
CA GLU A 186 34.81 -4.38 -15.94
C GLU A 186 34.03 -4.16 -14.63
N LYS A 187 34.51 -4.77 -13.52
CA LYS A 187 33.84 -4.63 -12.23
C LYS A 187 33.98 -3.22 -11.64
N ILE A 188 35.12 -2.54 -11.89
CA ILE A 188 35.29 -1.13 -11.52
C ILE A 188 34.35 -0.25 -12.32
N LEU A 189 34.19 -0.48 -13.63
CA LEU A 189 33.29 0.29 -14.48
C LEU A 189 31.82 0.06 -14.07
N GLU A 190 31.43 -1.18 -13.80
CA GLU A 190 30.10 -1.54 -13.30
C GLU A 190 29.78 -0.78 -12.02
N ALA A 191 30.67 -0.86 -11.03
CA ALA A 191 30.47 -0.17 -9.76
C ALA A 191 30.42 1.35 -9.92
N TYR A 192 31.22 1.92 -10.82
CA TYR A 192 31.20 3.33 -11.12
C TYR A 192 29.86 3.76 -11.74
N LEU A 193 29.37 3.02 -12.75
CA LEU A 193 28.10 3.30 -13.44
C LEU A 193 26.89 3.20 -12.50
N ASN A 194 26.98 2.36 -11.47
CA ASN A 194 25.96 2.21 -10.45
C ASN A 194 26.04 3.23 -9.30
N THR A 195 27.12 4.05 -9.22
CA THR A 195 27.35 4.95 -8.09
C THR A 195 27.43 6.42 -8.45
N ILE A 196 27.59 6.73 -9.73
CA ILE A 196 27.78 8.11 -10.18
C ILE A 196 26.49 8.92 -10.01
N ASN A 197 26.63 10.16 -9.50
CA ASN A 197 25.51 11.11 -9.44
C ASN A 197 25.17 11.62 -10.83
N LEU A 198 23.91 11.50 -11.23
CA LEU A 198 23.38 11.85 -12.54
C LEU A 198 22.25 12.88 -12.47
N GLY A 199 22.23 13.71 -11.42
CA GLY A 199 21.30 14.81 -11.27
C GLY A 199 20.10 14.51 -10.36
N GLY A 200 19.62 15.54 -9.67
CA GLY A 200 18.58 15.37 -8.66
C GLY A 200 19.03 14.40 -7.58
N ARG A 201 18.19 13.41 -7.30
CA ARG A 201 18.46 12.30 -6.38
C ARG A 201 19.00 11.04 -7.07
N ASN A 202 19.22 11.07 -8.40
CA ASN A 202 19.52 9.87 -9.19
C ASN A 202 21.01 9.52 -9.13
N HIS A 203 21.32 8.38 -8.53
CA HIS A 203 22.65 7.80 -8.44
C HIS A 203 22.68 6.47 -9.20
N GLY A 204 23.56 6.36 -10.16
CA GLY A 204 23.67 5.23 -11.09
C GLY A 204 22.80 5.40 -12.34
N VAL A 205 23.22 4.67 -13.39
CA VAL A 205 22.65 4.82 -14.75
C VAL A 205 21.23 4.30 -14.87
N GLU A 206 20.85 3.26 -14.14
CA GLU A 206 19.48 2.73 -14.15
C GLU A 206 18.50 3.73 -13.53
N ALA A 207 18.84 4.30 -12.37
CA ALA A 207 18.01 5.31 -11.73
C ALA A 207 17.84 6.55 -12.64
N ALA A 208 18.90 6.97 -13.33
CA ALA A 208 18.84 8.08 -14.26
C ALA A 208 18.01 7.75 -15.51
N SER A 209 18.16 6.55 -16.07
CA SER A 209 17.37 6.08 -17.22
C SER A 209 15.86 6.12 -16.91
N ARG A 210 15.47 5.56 -15.79
CA ARG A 210 14.07 5.58 -15.37
C ARG A 210 13.57 6.99 -15.09
N ALA A 211 14.37 7.80 -14.41
CA ALA A 211 13.98 9.17 -14.08
C ALA A 211 13.79 10.07 -15.30
N TYR A 212 14.59 9.92 -16.34
CA TYR A 212 14.56 10.82 -17.50
C TYR A 212 13.82 10.28 -18.69
N PHE A 213 13.75 8.95 -18.86
CA PHE A 213 13.19 8.30 -20.04
C PHE A 213 12.07 7.30 -19.73
N SER A 214 11.76 7.03 -18.45
CA SER A 214 10.78 6.03 -18.01
C SER A 214 11.02 4.63 -18.58
N LYS A 215 12.28 4.22 -18.74
CA LYS A 215 12.67 2.90 -19.25
C LYS A 215 13.94 2.37 -18.61
N SER A 216 14.15 1.05 -18.72
CA SER A 216 15.39 0.43 -18.26
C SER A 216 16.61 0.97 -18.99
N VAL A 217 17.75 0.98 -18.30
CA VAL A 217 19.03 1.35 -18.93
C VAL A 217 19.37 0.46 -20.12
N SER A 218 18.94 -0.80 -20.13
CA SER A 218 19.17 -1.75 -21.23
C SER A 218 18.48 -1.35 -22.54
N GLU A 219 17.50 -0.47 -22.50
CA GLU A 219 16.73 0.00 -23.65
C GLU A 219 17.24 1.32 -24.23
N LEU A 220 18.32 1.88 -23.65
CA LEU A 220 18.87 3.17 -24.10
C LEU A 220 19.59 3.04 -25.44
N ASP A 221 19.29 3.95 -26.35
CA ASP A 221 19.99 4.11 -27.62
C ASP A 221 21.25 5.01 -27.49
N LEU A 222 21.90 5.30 -28.61
CA LEU A 222 23.11 6.16 -28.64
C LEU A 222 22.82 7.59 -28.15
N VAL A 223 21.68 8.16 -28.53
CA VAL A 223 21.30 9.55 -28.18
C VAL A 223 21.08 9.67 -26.69
N GLU A 224 20.31 8.78 -26.10
CA GLU A 224 20.00 8.74 -24.67
C GLU A 224 21.25 8.41 -23.84
N SER A 225 22.08 7.48 -24.32
CA SER A 225 23.37 7.15 -23.73
C SER A 225 24.31 8.37 -23.67
N ALA A 226 24.38 9.15 -24.74
CA ALA A 226 25.19 10.36 -24.78
C ALA A 226 24.65 11.49 -23.88
N LEU A 227 23.32 11.59 -23.74
CA LEU A 227 22.68 12.51 -22.78
C LEU A 227 23.08 12.17 -21.36
N ILE A 228 22.90 10.92 -20.91
CA ILE A 228 23.30 10.47 -19.56
C ILE A 228 24.78 10.72 -19.32
N ALA A 229 25.66 10.36 -20.26
CA ALA A 229 27.09 10.60 -20.12
C ALA A 229 27.43 12.08 -20.00
N GLY A 230 26.64 12.96 -20.60
CA GLY A 230 26.81 14.40 -20.48
C GLY A 230 26.58 14.95 -19.06
N ILE A 231 25.69 14.33 -18.29
CA ILE A 231 25.32 14.78 -16.95
C ILE A 231 26.50 14.68 -15.98
N THR A 232 27.38 13.69 -16.15
CA THR A 232 28.50 13.37 -15.24
C THR A 232 29.38 14.57 -14.92
N ARG A 233 29.57 15.49 -15.86
CA ARG A 233 30.42 16.66 -15.72
C ARG A 233 29.96 17.64 -14.61
N HIS A 234 28.66 17.87 -14.55
CA HIS A 234 28.04 18.74 -13.54
C HIS A 234 26.55 18.40 -13.43
N PRO A 235 26.18 17.43 -12.57
CA PRO A 235 24.84 16.88 -12.50
C PRO A 235 23.72 17.94 -12.35
N ALA A 236 23.90 18.90 -11.46
CA ALA A 236 22.91 19.97 -11.25
C ALA A 236 22.75 20.94 -12.44
N ARG A 237 23.68 20.92 -13.42
CA ARG A 237 23.67 21.84 -14.57
C ARG A 237 23.27 21.18 -15.88
N TYR A 238 23.63 19.91 -16.04
CA TYR A 238 23.45 19.18 -17.30
C TYR A 238 22.39 18.10 -17.23
N SER A 239 21.61 18.04 -16.13
CA SER A 239 20.37 17.27 -16.07
C SER A 239 19.45 17.72 -17.22
N PRO A 240 18.82 16.80 -17.96
CA PRO A 240 17.94 17.14 -19.06
C PRO A 240 16.61 17.76 -18.62
N ILE A 241 16.29 17.68 -17.34
CA ILE A 241 15.11 18.32 -16.74
C ILE A 241 15.51 19.27 -15.61
N ARG A 242 14.67 20.28 -15.40
CA ARG A 242 14.80 21.26 -14.33
C ARG A 242 13.44 21.58 -13.71
N PHE A 243 13.42 21.78 -12.41
CA PHE A 243 12.26 22.26 -11.66
C PHE A 243 12.28 23.79 -11.60
N VAL A 244 11.19 24.40 -11.96
CA VAL A 244 11.00 25.86 -11.92
C VAL A 244 9.70 26.13 -11.16
N PRO A 245 9.66 27.12 -10.22
CA PRO A 245 8.40 27.52 -9.60
C PRO A 245 7.33 27.77 -10.66
N THR A 246 6.10 27.27 -10.44
CA THR A 246 5.04 27.29 -11.47
C THR A 246 4.69 28.72 -11.90
N ASP A 247 4.84 29.70 -11.02
CA ASP A 247 4.65 31.13 -11.30
C ASP A 247 5.80 31.79 -12.09
N GLU A 248 6.97 31.11 -12.21
CA GLU A 248 8.11 31.56 -13.01
C GLU A 248 8.20 30.88 -14.40
N VAL A 249 7.24 30.02 -14.75
CA VAL A 249 7.22 29.31 -16.04
C VAL A 249 6.95 30.29 -17.17
N ARG A 250 7.76 30.19 -18.25
CA ARG A 250 7.62 31.02 -19.45
C ARG A 250 7.00 30.22 -20.58
N GLU A 251 6.30 30.90 -21.48
CA GLU A 251 5.64 30.28 -22.64
C GLU A 251 6.60 29.51 -23.57
N GLU A 252 7.89 29.89 -23.59
CA GLU A 252 8.94 29.26 -24.40
C GLU A 252 9.46 27.95 -23.81
N TYR A 253 9.11 27.59 -22.56
CA TYR A 253 9.60 26.39 -21.92
C TYR A 253 8.84 25.15 -22.40
N ILE A 254 9.59 24.08 -22.66
CA ILE A 254 9.01 22.76 -22.94
C ILE A 254 8.71 22.10 -21.61
N VAL A 255 7.42 21.93 -21.33
CA VAL A 255 6.89 21.44 -20.07
C VAL A 255 6.57 19.94 -20.19
N TYR A 256 6.96 19.17 -19.18
CA TYR A 256 6.63 17.73 -19.05
C TYR A 256 5.56 17.44 -18.02
N GLY A 257 5.33 18.35 -17.06
CA GLY A 257 4.34 18.19 -16.00
C GLY A 257 4.57 19.14 -14.83
N GLU A 258 3.70 19.06 -13.85
CA GLU A 258 3.78 19.84 -12.62
C GLU A 258 4.06 18.89 -11.44
N TYR A 259 4.78 19.41 -10.43
CA TYR A 259 5.09 18.70 -9.20
C TYR A 259 5.01 19.69 -8.01
N HIS A 260 3.94 19.61 -7.25
CA HIS A 260 3.60 20.58 -6.20
C HIS A 260 3.57 22.01 -6.75
N GLU A 261 4.41 22.89 -6.20
CA GLU A 261 4.57 24.29 -6.61
C GLU A 261 5.59 24.50 -7.75
N TYR A 262 6.10 23.40 -8.33
CA TYR A 262 7.11 23.43 -9.39
C TYR A 262 6.59 22.80 -10.68
N THR A 263 7.06 23.33 -11.79
CA THR A 263 6.86 22.75 -13.14
C THR A 263 8.15 22.14 -13.63
N ILE A 264 8.06 20.96 -14.22
CA ILE A 264 9.19 20.22 -14.78
C ILE A 264 9.36 20.65 -16.23
N ILE A 265 10.52 21.21 -16.57
CA ILE A 265 10.84 21.71 -17.89
C ILE A 265 12.10 21.06 -18.45
N PHE A 266 12.23 21.06 -19.78
CA PHE A 266 13.47 20.69 -20.47
C PHE A 266 14.58 21.70 -20.14
N ASP A 267 15.79 21.21 -19.88
CA ASP A 267 16.96 22.06 -19.65
C ASP A 267 17.87 22.09 -20.87
N GLU A 268 17.76 23.14 -21.68
CA GLU A 268 18.54 23.31 -22.90
C GLU A 268 20.07 23.31 -22.67
N ARG A 269 20.54 23.54 -21.44
CA ARG A 269 21.97 23.51 -21.08
C ARG A 269 22.60 22.13 -21.29
N THR A 270 21.77 21.07 -21.39
CA THR A 270 22.24 19.72 -21.71
C THR A 270 22.72 19.59 -23.16
N VAL A 271 22.13 20.32 -24.12
CA VAL A 271 22.39 20.21 -25.55
C VAL A 271 23.86 20.41 -25.94
N PRO A 272 24.53 21.52 -25.55
CA PRO A 272 25.95 21.70 -25.84
C PRO A 272 26.84 20.59 -25.26
N ARG A 273 26.46 20.06 -24.08
CA ARG A 273 27.20 18.97 -23.44
C ARG A 273 27.04 17.64 -24.15
N TYR A 274 25.82 17.33 -24.61
CA TYR A 274 25.52 16.18 -25.48
C TYR A 274 26.43 16.16 -26.74
N ARG A 275 26.53 17.30 -27.44
CA ARG A 275 27.40 17.44 -28.65
C ARG A 275 28.88 17.17 -28.29
N VAL A 276 29.33 17.59 -27.10
CA VAL A 276 30.70 17.30 -26.66
C VAL A 276 30.90 15.81 -26.43
N VAL A 277 29.93 15.10 -25.89
CA VAL A 277 30.00 13.64 -25.68
C VAL A 277 30.13 12.92 -27.02
N LEU A 278 29.25 13.21 -27.96
CA LEU A 278 29.31 12.61 -29.29
C LEU A 278 30.69 12.85 -29.97
N GLY A 279 31.20 14.08 -29.89
CA GLY A 279 32.53 14.39 -30.47
C GLY A 279 33.69 13.67 -29.76
N GLN A 280 33.58 13.33 -28.49
CA GLN A 280 34.54 12.48 -27.80
C GLN A 280 34.40 11.01 -28.20
N MET A 281 33.18 10.53 -28.36
CA MET A 281 32.95 9.15 -28.83
C MET A 281 33.51 8.93 -30.22
N LEU A 282 33.30 9.86 -31.15
CA LEU A 282 33.86 9.83 -32.51
C LEU A 282 35.40 9.88 -32.47
N ARG A 283 35.99 10.78 -31.70
CA ARG A 283 37.47 10.90 -31.55
C ARG A 283 38.11 9.63 -30.99
N ASN A 284 37.41 8.90 -30.14
CA ASN A 284 37.90 7.65 -29.58
C ASN A 284 37.47 6.42 -30.40
N GLU A 285 36.93 6.61 -31.58
CA GLU A 285 36.50 5.54 -32.52
C GLU A 285 35.45 4.59 -31.92
N TYR A 286 34.61 5.09 -31.01
CA TYR A 286 33.49 4.33 -30.39
C TYR A 286 32.24 4.38 -31.28
N ILE A 287 32.12 5.42 -32.12
CA ILE A 287 31.06 5.57 -33.11
C ILE A 287 31.65 5.96 -34.45
N THR A 288 30.94 5.63 -35.52
CA THR A 288 31.28 6.02 -36.89
C THR A 288 30.87 7.47 -37.17
N GLU A 289 31.40 8.06 -38.25
CA GLU A 289 31.01 9.40 -38.71
C GLU A 289 29.52 9.44 -39.05
N GLU A 290 28.96 8.40 -39.65
CA GLU A 290 27.53 8.29 -39.97
C GLU A 290 26.65 8.31 -38.71
N GLU A 291 27.01 7.52 -37.69
CA GLU A 291 26.31 7.51 -36.37
C GLU A 291 26.44 8.87 -35.69
N TYR A 292 27.61 9.50 -35.74
CA TYR A 292 27.81 10.83 -35.18
C TYR A 292 26.90 11.87 -35.86
N GLU A 293 26.89 11.96 -37.17
CA GLU A 293 26.05 12.93 -37.91
C GLU A 293 24.57 12.68 -37.69
N LYS A 294 24.13 11.42 -37.66
CA LYS A 294 22.76 11.06 -37.35
C LYS A 294 22.36 11.52 -35.95
N ALA A 295 23.19 11.22 -34.92
CA ALA A 295 22.91 11.62 -33.54
C ALA A 295 23.01 13.15 -33.35
N LEU A 296 23.95 13.82 -34.08
CA LEU A 296 24.11 15.27 -34.02
C LEU A 296 22.87 15.99 -34.57
N ASN A 297 22.24 15.48 -35.62
CA ASN A 297 21.02 16.03 -36.19
C ASN A 297 19.82 15.95 -35.23
N GLU A 298 19.83 15.04 -34.29
CA GLU A 298 18.79 14.98 -33.24
C GLU A 298 18.98 16.01 -32.11
N SER A 299 20.10 16.74 -32.09
CA SER A 299 20.44 17.65 -30.96
C SER A 299 19.43 18.79 -30.72
N GLU A 300 18.60 19.14 -31.69
CA GLU A 300 17.56 20.16 -31.55
C GLU A 300 16.21 19.59 -31.11
N ARG A 301 16.09 18.26 -31.19
CA ARG A 301 14.88 17.51 -30.80
C ARG A 301 15.06 16.64 -29.57
N LEU A 302 16.13 16.86 -28.80
CA LEU A 302 16.41 16.07 -27.59
C LEU A 302 15.26 16.08 -26.58
N HIS A 303 14.50 17.15 -26.50
CA HIS A 303 13.32 17.26 -25.63
C HIS A 303 12.25 16.21 -25.95
N GLU A 304 12.14 15.73 -27.20
CA GLU A 304 11.20 14.69 -27.60
C GLU A 304 11.57 13.30 -27.06
N ARG A 305 12.83 13.12 -26.68
CA ARG A 305 13.34 11.88 -26.07
C ARG A 305 13.11 11.81 -24.59
N ILE A 306 12.89 12.94 -23.94
CA ILE A 306 12.70 13.00 -22.49
C ILE A 306 11.24 12.65 -22.18
N ASN A 307 11.09 11.62 -21.36
CA ASN A 307 9.82 11.20 -20.80
C ASN A 307 10.05 10.98 -19.29
N PRO A 308 10.04 12.05 -18.48
CA PRO A 308 10.33 11.91 -17.08
C PRO A 308 9.32 10.96 -16.43
N SER A 309 9.82 10.00 -15.64
CA SER A 309 8.95 9.25 -14.76
C SER A 309 8.13 10.24 -13.93
N ARG A 310 6.85 9.95 -13.73
CA ARG A 310 6.04 10.75 -12.82
C ARG A 310 6.77 10.82 -11.49
N LEU A 311 7.19 12.04 -11.12
CA LEU A 311 7.94 12.31 -9.89
C LEU A 311 7.04 12.30 -8.65
N ASP A 312 5.75 12.48 -8.84
CA ASP A 312 4.71 11.95 -8.03
C ASP A 312 4.78 10.42 -8.20
N GLY A 313 5.66 9.79 -7.43
CA GLY A 313 5.47 8.38 -7.11
C GLY A 313 3.99 8.32 -6.80
N SER A 314 3.20 7.65 -7.66
CA SER A 314 1.76 7.72 -7.63
C SER A 314 1.33 7.52 -6.18
N ASP A 315 0.87 8.58 -5.52
CA ASP A 315 0.35 8.51 -4.14
C ASP A 315 -0.82 7.51 -4.04
N ALA A 316 -1.25 7.04 -5.17
CA ALA A 316 -2.29 6.09 -5.39
C ALA A 316 -2.08 4.77 -4.64
N SER A 317 -0.90 4.19 -4.66
CA SER A 317 -0.56 2.99 -3.90
C SER A 317 0.03 3.27 -2.51
N GLY A 318 0.10 4.53 -2.07
CA GLY A 318 0.80 4.94 -0.86
C GLY A 318 0.37 4.18 0.40
N HIS A 319 -0.93 3.95 0.58
CA HIS A 319 -1.42 3.14 1.70
C HIS A 319 -0.97 1.68 1.62
N PHE A 320 -0.95 1.09 0.42
CA PHE A 320 -0.52 -0.28 0.23
C PHE A 320 1.00 -0.41 0.39
N VAL A 321 1.78 0.52 -0.15
CA VAL A 321 3.24 0.56 -0.01
C VAL A 321 3.67 0.68 1.45
N GLU A 322 3.07 1.59 2.22
CA GLU A 322 3.35 1.73 3.65
C GLU A 322 2.91 0.49 4.44
N PHE A 323 1.82 -0.15 4.04
CA PHE A 323 1.36 -1.40 4.64
C PHE A 323 2.36 -2.53 4.40
N ILE A 324 2.79 -2.78 3.16
CA ILE A 324 3.82 -3.79 2.83
C ILE A 324 5.10 -3.53 3.58
N ARG A 325 5.54 -2.27 3.63
CA ARG A 325 6.74 -1.88 4.37
C ARG A 325 6.65 -2.26 5.84
N GLY A 326 5.48 -2.06 6.46
CA GLY A 326 5.19 -2.50 7.83
C GLY A 326 5.25 -4.02 7.97
N GLU A 327 4.60 -4.76 7.09
CA GLU A 327 4.56 -6.23 7.07
C GLU A 327 5.96 -6.85 6.90
N VAL A 328 6.75 -6.34 5.95
CA VAL A 328 8.15 -6.79 5.75
C VAL A 328 9.02 -6.48 6.96
N MET A 329 8.83 -5.30 7.58
CA MET A 329 9.54 -4.93 8.81
C MET A 329 9.19 -5.89 9.94
N GLU A 330 7.91 -6.21 10.12
CA GLU A 330 7.46 -7.15 11.15
C GLU A 330 7.98 -8.57 10.91
N ALA A 331 8.02 -8.99 9.66
CA ALA A 331 8.59 -10.28 9.27
C ALA A 331 10.09 -10.37 9.63
N PHE A 332 10.90 -9.34 9.32
CA PHE A 332 12.32 -9.31 9.72
C PHE A 332 12.51 -9.26 11.25
N ILE A 333 11.62 -8.59 11.98
CA ILE A 333 11.65 -8.58 13.46
C ILE A 333 11.33 -9.98 14.01
N LYS A 334 10.37 -10.70 13.44
CA LYS A 334 10.07 -12.10 13.78
C LYS A 334 11.23 -13.04 13.52
N GLU A 335 12.04 -12.77 12.48
CA GLU A 335 13.31 -13.46 12.21
C GLU A 335 14.47 -13.05 13.13
N GLY A 336 14.23 -12.16 14.11
CA GLY A 336 15.20 -11.79 15.16
C GLY A 336 15.97 -10.49 14.92
N MET A 337 15.62 -9.69 13.92
CA MET A 337 16.23 -8.37 13.74
C MET A 337 15.68 -7.35 14.75
N SER A 338 16.51 -6.39 15.16
CA SER A 338 15.99 -5.22 15.86
C SER A 338 15.20 -4.31 14.92
N ILE A 339 14.31 -3.48 15.47
CA ILE A 339 13.51 -2.51 14.70
C ILE A 339 14.41 -1.62 13.81
N ASP A 340 15.53 -1.15 14.35
CA ASP A 340 16.45 -0.28 13.61
C ASP A 340 17.18 -1.02 12.49
N GLN A 341 17.59 -2.28 12.72
CA GLN A 341 18.17 -3.13 11.68
C GLN A 341 17.19 -3.43 10.57
N ALA A 342 15.95 -3.80 10.89
CA ALA A 342 14.91 -4.05 9.91
C ALA A 342 14.59 -2.78 9.09
N ARG A 343 14.46 -1.63 9.76
CA ARG A 343 14.24 -0.33 9.11
C ARG A 343 15.38 0.03 8.16
N GLN A 344 16.63 -0.11 8.60
CA GLN A 344 17.80 0.16 7.77
C GLN A 344 17.83 -0.79 6.58
N LYS A 345 17.61 -2.08 6.79
CA LYS A 345 17.61 -3.09 5.73
C LYS A 345 16.55 -2.80 4.67
N ILE A 346 15.35 -2.42 5.06
CA ILE A 346 14.29 -2.03 4.11
C ILE A 346 14.64 -0.75 3.35
N SER A 347 15.26 0.23 4.01
CA SER A 347 15.53 1.52 3.40
C SER A 347 16.75 1.55 2.49
N THR A 348 17.79 0.77 2.82
CA THR A 348 19.11 0.87 2.16
C THR A 348 19.74 -0.48 1.81
N GLY A 349 19.01 -1.58 2.03
CA GLY A 349 19.52 -2.94 1.82
C GLY A 349 19.31 -3.49 0.41
N GLY A 350 18.78 -2.71 -0.53
CA GLY A 350 18.58 -3.13 -1.92
C GLY A 350 17.64 -4.32 -2.07
N LEU A 351 16.57 -4.35 -1.26
CA LEU A 351 15.62 -5.45 -1.30
C LEU A 351 14.76 -5.39 -2.55
N ARG A 352 14.38 -6.55 -3.05
CA ARG A 352 13.33 -6.75 -4.05
C ARG A 352 12.13 -7.37 -3.34
N ILE A 353 11.07 -6.58 -3.17
CA ILE A 353 9.86 -6.99 -2.44
C ILE A 353 8.77 -7.27 -3.46
N TYR A 354 8.36 -8.53 -3.59
CA TYR A 354 7.33 -8.93 -4.54
C TYR A 354 5.98 -8.97 -3.83
N SER A 355 5.14 -7.97 -4.11
CA SER A 355 3.84 -7.83 -3.49
C SER A 355 2.77 -8.70 -4.15
N THR A 356 1.59 -8.75 -3.51
CA THR A 356 0.39 -9.39 -4.06
C THR A 356 -0.55 -8.41 -4.74
N LEU A 357 -0.18 -7.13 -4.77
CA LEU A 357 -0.98 -6.05 -5.34
C LEU A 357 -1.22 -6.27 -6.83
N ASP A 358 -2.45 -6.08 -7.25
CA ASP A 358 -2.84 -5.96 -8.64
C ASP A 358 -3.06 -4.49 -9.01
N GLN A 359 -2.23 -3.96 -9.91
CA GLN A 359 -2.29 -2.54 -10.27
C GLN A 359 -3.59 -2.15 -10.97
N GLY A 360 -4.21 -3.09 -11.71
CA GLY A 360 -5.50 -2.85 -12.37
C GLY A 360 -6.62 -2.67 -11.36
N MET A 361 -6.70 -3.59 -10.38
CA MET A 361 -7.69 -3.52 -9.30
C MET A 361 -7.45 -2.31 -8.40
N GLN A 362 -6.18 -2.01 -8.08
CA GLN A 362 -5.81 -0.86 -7.26
C GLN A 362 -6.25 0.46 -7.92
N ARG A 363 -5.99 0.62 -9.20
CA ARG A 363 -6.40 1.81 -9.96
C ARG A 363 -7.90 2.03 -9.95
N ILE A 364 -8.68 0.96 -10.17
CA ILE A 364 -10.15 1.05 -10.10
C ILE A 364 -10.59 1.51 -8.70
N LEU A 365 -9.98 0.94 -7.66
CA LEU A 365 -10.29 1.30 -6.28
C LEU A 365 -10.02 2.78 -6.01
N GLU A 366 -8.91 3.30 -6.47
CA GLU A 366 -8.51 4.69 -6.33
C GLU A 366 -9.44 5.64 -7.09
N GLU A 367 -9.74 5.36 -8.35
CA GLU A 367 -10.67 6.15 -9.17
C GLU A 367 -12.06 6.25 -8.52
N GLU A 368 -12.56 5.17 -7.94
CA GLU A 368 -13.85 5.20 -7.24
C GLU A 368 -13.79 5.97 -5.91
N PHE A 369 -12.62 5.99 -5.24
CA PHE A 369 -12.42 6.78 -4.02
C PHE A 369 -12.17 8.28 -4.29
N GLU A 370 -11.67 8.63 -5.46
CA GLU A 370 -11.56 10.01 -5.92
C GLU A 370 -12.90 10.59 -6.39
N ASN A 371 -13.85 9.75 -6.79
CA ASN A 371 -15.16 10.19 -7.29
C ASN A 371 -16.05 10.66 -6.12
N PRO A 372 -16.36 11.98 -6.01
CA PRO A 372 -17.13 12.52 -4.91
C PRO A 372 -18.59 11.99 -4.87
N ASP A 373 -19.14 11.53 -6.01
CA ASP A 373 -20.50 11.01 -6.10
C ASP A 373 -20.69 9.66 -5.37
N ASN A 374 -19.60 9.02 -4.98
CA ASN A 374 -19.61 7.78 -4.22
C ASN A 374 -19.75 7.99 -2.72
N PHE A 375 -19.76 9.22 -2.27
CA PHE A 375 -19.80 9.56 -0.85
C PHE A 375 -21.02 10.38 -0.51
N PRO A 376 -21.50 10.36 0.75
CA PRO A 376 -22.52 11.29 1.19
C PRO A 376 -22.05 12.73 0.93
N PRO A 377 -22.99 13.67 0.74
CA PRO A 377 -22.62 15.07 0.64
C PRO A 377 -21.72 15.44 1.80
N SER A 378 -20.51 15.87 1.50
CA SER A 378 -19.57 16.29 2.55
C SER A 378 -20.19 17.40 3.35
N LEU A 379 -20.17 17.27 4.67
CA LEU A 379 -20.62 18.35 5.53
C LEU A 379 -19.81 19.59 5.23
N ARG A 380 -20.47 20.73 5.28
CA ARG A 380 -19.82 22.02 5.11
C ARG A 380 -19.86 22.77 6.43
N ASP A 381 -18.83 23.56 6.70
CA ASP A 381 -18.82 24.48 7.81
C ASP A 381 -19.82 25.66 7.58
N ASP A 382 -19.98 26.51 8.56
CA ASP A 382 -20.88 27.69 8.48
C ASP A 382 -20.46 28.67 7.37
N ALA A 383 -19.24 28.61 6.88
CA ALA A 383 -18.73 29.41 5.75
C ALA A 383 -18.93 28.73 4.40
N GLY A 384 -19.46 27.50 4.36
CA GLY A 384 -19.72 26.72 3.16
C GLY A 384 -18.53 25.91 2.62
N ASN A 385 -17.40 25.86 3.35
CA ASN A 385 -16.25 25.05 2.98
C ASN A 385 -16.49 23.58 3.34
N LEU A 386 -15.84 22.66 2.61
CA LEU A 386 -15.85 21.24 2.96
C LEU A 386 -15.28 21.03 4.35
N LEU A 387 -15.97 20.24 5.17
CA LEU A 387 -15.48 19.86 6.48
C LEU A 387 -14.21 19.02 6.31
N ARG A 388 -13.12 19.47 6.93
CA ARG A 388 -11.84 18.80 6.95
C ARG A 388 -11.43 18.50 8.40
N ASP A 389 -10.64 17.44 8.59
CA ASP A 389 -10.03 17.17 9.88
C ASP A 389 -8.85 18.11 10.16
N GLU A 390 -8.19 17.96 11.33
CA GLU A 390 -7.04 18.78 11.71
C GLU A 390 -5.82 18.58 10.77
N ALA A 391 -5.77 17.46 10.04
CA ALA A 391 -4.74 17.16 9.05
C ALA A 391 -5.09 17.65 7.64
N GLY A 392 -6.27 18.24 7.47
CA GLY A 392 -6.75 18.77 6.20
C GLY A 392 -7.49 17.75 5.31
N ASN A 393 -7.72 16.51 5.75
CA ASN A 393 -8.42 15.51 4.96
C ASN A 393 -9.92 15.77 4.92
N VAL A 394 -10.54 15.59 3.75
CA VAL A 394 -11.98 15.70 3.56
C VAL A 394 -12.73 14.66 4.39
N GLN A 395 -13.89 15.04 4.94
CA GLN A 395 -14.77 14.16 5.70
C GLN A 395 -16.15 14.02 5.00
N PRO A 396 -16.81 12.84 5.07
CA PRO A 396 -16.36 11.63 5.76
C PRO A 396 -15.22 10.91 5.02
N GLN A 397 -14.49 10.09 5.76
CA GLN A 397 -13.45 9.20 5.25
C GLN A 397 -14.02 7.83 4.89
N ALA A 398 -13.25 7.06 4.13
CA ALA A 398 -13.58 5.67 3.82
C ALA A 398 -12.30 4.83 3.71
N ALA A 399 -12.45 3.52 3.82
CA ALA A 399 -11.38 2.57 3.57
C ALA A 399 -11.95 1.30 2.95
N MET A 400 -11.18 0.68 2.07
CA MET A 400 -11.54 -0.60 1.46
C MET A 400 -10.31 -1.48 1.27
N ILE A 401 -10.50 -2.77 1.44
CA ILE A 401 -9.48 -3.78 1.21
C ILE A 401 -10.11 -4.92 0.41
N ILE A 402 -9.37 -5.43 -0.56
CA ILE A 402 -9.81 -6.49 -1.49
C ILE A 402 -8.81 -7.63 -1.43
N SER A 403 -9.29 -8.86 -1.33
CA SER A 403 -8.44 -10.05 -1.30
C SER A 403 -9.05 -11.22 -2.06
N ASN A 404 -8.19 -12.18 -2.36
CA ASN A 404 -8.62 -13.50 -2.80
C ASN A 404 -8.89 -14.37 -1.55
N PRO A 405 -10.12 -14.81 -1.28
CA PRO A 405 -10.45 -15.54 -0.06
C PRO A 405 -9.80 -16.92 0.00
N TYR A 406 -9.42 -17.52 -1.13
CA TYR A 406 -8.84 -18.85 -1.20
C TYR A 406 -7.34 -18.86 -0.97
N THR A 407 -6.65 -17.80 -1.40
CA THR A 407 -5.19 -17.68 -1.25
C THR A 407 -4.77 -16.79 -0.09
N GLY A 408 -5.64 -15.87 0.35
CA GLY A 408 -5.34 -14.86 1.35
C GLY A 408 -4.60 -13.62 0.79
N GLU A 409 -4.31 -13.59 -0.51
CA GLU A 409 -3.60 -12.49 -1.14
C GLU A 409 -4.42 -11.21 -1.12
N ILE A 410 -3.85 -10.12 -0.63
CA ILE A 410 -4.42 -8.78 -0.72
C ILE A 410 -4.14 -8.25 -2.13
N LYS A 411 -5.20 -7.98 -2.88
CA LYS A 411 -5.10 -7.53 -4.27
C LYS A 411 -5.12 -6.01 -4.42
N ALA A 412 -5.86 -5.32 -3.56
CA ALA A 412 -5.91 -3.86 -3.52
C ALA A 412 -6.27 -3.36 -2.12
N LEU A 413 -5.81 -2.15 -1.78
CA LEU A 413 -6.08 -1.52 -0.50
C LEU A 413 -6.04 -0.01 -0.59
N ILE A 414 -7.04 0.65 -0.01
CA ILE A 414 -7.04 2.08 0.20
C ILE A 414 -7.50 2.41 1.63
N GLY A 415 -6.77 3.28 2.31
CA GLY A 415 -7.01 3.60 3.72
C GLY A 415 -7.60 5.00 3.97
N GLY A 416 -7.97 5.72 2.93
CA GLY A 416 -8.55 7.06 3.05
C GLY A 416 -8.90 7.69 1.72
N ARG A 417 -9.63 8.79 1.77
CA ARG A 417 -9.94 9.68 0.65
C ARG A 417 -8.96 10.85 0.63
N GLU A 418 -8.66 11.39 -0.56
CA GLU A 418 -7.75 12.54 -0.75
C GLU A 418 -6.41 12.34 -0.02
N THR A 419 -5.66 11.34 -0.46
CA THR A 419 -4.35 11.03 0.11
C THR A 419 -3.31 12.00 -0.43
N THR A 420 -3.09 13.12 0.24
CA THR A 420 -2.00 14.03 -0.05
C THR A 420 -0.85 13.79 0.93
N GLY A 421 0.21 13.11 0.47
CA GLY A 421 1.46 12.94 1.23
C GLY A 421 1.82 11.51 1.63
N SER A 422 3.10 11.28 1.88
CA SER A 422 3.74 9.97 2.04
C SER A 422 3.49 9.24 3.38
N ARG A 423 2.60 9.72 4.26
CA ARG A 423 2.29 9.10 5.56
C ARG A 423 0.86 9.37 5.99
N THR A 424 -0.09 8.99 5.16
CA THR A 424 -1.51 9.10 5.50
C THR A 424 -1.95 7.98 6.43
N PHE A 425 -2.89 8.28 7.34
CA PHE A 425 -3.44 7.30 8.26
C PHE A 425 -4.22 6.23 7.48
N ASN A 426 -3.75 4.99 7.56
CA ASN A 426 -4.38 3.86 6.88
C ASN A 426 -5.50 3.25 7.73
N ARG A 427 -6.75 3.59 7.40
CA ARG A 427 -7.95 3.13 8.11
C ARG A 427 -8.33 1.70 7.77
N ALA A 428 -7.78 1.15 6.67
CA ALA A 428 -8.05 -0.24 6.29
C ALA A 428 -7.43 -1.24 7.27
N VAL A 429 -6.28 -0.90 7.86
CA VAL A 429 -5.52 -1.76 8.79
C VAL A 429 -5.28 -1.13 10.16
N GLY A 430 -5.73 0.11 10.35
CA GLY A 430 -5.53 0.88 11.58
C GLY A 430 -6.37 0.41 12.76
N LYS A 431 -6.53 1.29 13.75
CA LYS A 431 -7.42 1.05 14.90
C LYS A 431 -8.82 0.74 14.40
N GLY A 432 -9.43 -0.30 14.97
CA GLY A 432 -10.77 -0.73 14.61
C GLY A 432 -11.83 0.36 14.84
N ARG A 433 -12.90 0.25 14.06
CA ARG A 433 -14.11 1.07 14.14
C ARG A 433 -15.27 0.19 14.52
N GLN A 434 -16.30 0.76 15.13
CA GLN A 434 -17.48 0.01 15.56
C GLN A 434 -18.14 -0.68 14.36
N VAL A 435 -18.22 -2.02 14.42
CA VAL A 435 -18.61 -2.84 13.25
C VAL A 435 -20.11 -2.91 13.00
N GLY A 436 -20.92 -2.56 14.00
CA GLY A 436 -22.35 -2.65 13.91
C GLY A 436 -22.84 -4.04 13.47
N SER A 437 -23.96 -4.10 12.80
CA SER A 437 -24.61 -5.35 12.39
C SER A 437 -23.79 -6.23 11.42
N SER A 438 -22.62 -5.78 10.93
CA SER A 438 -21.78 -6.63 10.10
C SER A 438 -21.15 -7.80 10.86
N ILE A 439 -21.17 -7.77 12.20
CA ILE A 439 -20.69 -8.86 13.03
C ILE A 439 -21.68 -10.01 13.18
N LYS A 440 -22.99 -9.75 13.01
CA LYS A 440 -24.07 -10.72 13.31
C LYS A 440 -23.90 -12.07 12.63
N PRO A 441 -23.55 -12.15 11.33
CA PRO A 441 -23.29 -13.45 10.70
C PRO A 441 -22.31 -14.31 11.47
N LEU A 442 -21.27 -13.69 12.03
CA LEU A 442 -20.14 -14.35 12.69
C LEU A 442 -20.39 -14.59 14.18
N ALA A 443 -21.10 -13.66 14.85
CA ALA A 443 -21.28 -13.68 16.30
C ALA A 443 -22.56 -14.40 16.77
N ALA A 444 -23.58 -14.46 15.91
CA ALA A 444 -24.87 -15.10 16.26
C ALA A 444 -25.23 -16.24 15.30
N PHE A 445 -25.31 -15.94 13.99
CA PHE A 445 -25.84 -16.91 13.04
C PHE A 445 -24.89 -18.10 12.78
N LEU A 446 -23.59 -17.84 12.68
CA LEU A 446 -22.61 -18.94 12.52
C LEU A 446 -22.63 -19.90 13.72
N PRO A 447 -22.49 -19.41 14.98
CA PRO A 447 -22.60 -20.32 16.12
C PRO A 447 -23.95 -21.05 16.19
N ALA A 448 -25.05 -20.39 15.88
CA ALA A 448 -26.37 -21.01 15.91
C ALA A 448 -26.50 -22.14 14.89
N LEU A 449 -26.07 -21.92 13.64
CA LEU A 449 -26.09 -22.93 12.58
C LEU A 449 -25.20 -24.14 12.88
N ASP A 450 -24.10 -23.92 13.58
CA ASP A 450 -23.16 -24.99 13.99
C ASP A 450 -23.61 -25.71 15.28
N ASN A 451 -24.58 -25.12 16.03
CA ASN A 451 -25.13 -25.64 17.29
C ASN A 451 -26.64 -25.89 17.18
N ASN A 452 -27.05 -26.81 16.30
CA ASN A 452 -28.42 -27.36 16.18
C ASN A 452 -29.50 -26.46 15.56
N HIS A 453 -29.22 -25.23 15.14
CA HIS A 453 -30.16 -24.46 14.34
C HIS A 453 -30.00 -24.78 12.85
N THR A 454 -31.09 -24.61 12.12
CA THR A 454 -31.10 -24.74 10.64
C THR A 454 -31.50 -23.39 10.04
N VAL A 455 -31.34 -23.24 8.75
CA VAL A 455 -31.77 -22.03 8.03
C VAL A 455 -33.30 -21.79 8.21
N ALA A 456 -34.07 -22.89 8.33
CA ALA A 456 -35.51 -22.87 8.55
C ALA A 456 -35.92 -22.63 10.02
N SER A 457 -34.99 -22.71 10.96
CA SER A 457 -35.31 -22.44 12.39
C SER A 457 -35.98 -21.08 12.54
N VAL A 458 -37.05 -21.02 13.35
CA VAL A 458 -37.89 -19.83 13.49
C VAL A 458 -37.58 -19.15 14.83
N VAL A 459 -37.42 -17.86 14.78
CA VAL A 459 -37.29 -16.99 15.94
C VAL A 459 -38.49 -16.04 15.98
N ASP A 460 -39.06 -15.85 17.15
CA ASP A 460 -40.13 -14.90 17.35
C ASP A 460 -39.56 -13.50 17.60
N ASP A 461 -39.68 -12.63 16.59
CA ASP A 461 -39.19 -11.24 16.62
C ASP A 461 -40.16 -10.37 17.41
N LEU A 462 -40.09 -10.47 18.72
CA LEU A 462 -40.91 -9.78 19.71
C LEU A 462 -40.08 -8.87 20.62
N PRO A 463 -40.70 -7.92 21.35
CA PRO A 463 -39.99 -7.14 22.36
C PRO A 463 -39.28 -8.02 23.38
N ILE A 464 -37.96 -7.74 23.60
CA ILE A 464 -37.15 -8.39 24.62
C ILE A 464 -36.58 -7.38 25.60
N TYR A 465 -36.21 -7.84 26.79
CA TYR A 465 -35.84 -7.00 27.94
C TYR A 465 -34.47 -7.39 28.49
N PHE A 466 -33.45 -7.41 27.65
CA PHE A 466 -32.09 -7.80 27.97
C PHE A 466 -31.19 -6.61 28.31
N HIS A 467 -31.77 -5.51 28.79
CA HIS A 467 -30.96 -4.34 29.15
C HIS A 467 -30.18 -4.60 30.44
N PRO A 468 -28.84 -4.40 30.45
CA PRO A 468 -28.00 -4.81 31.56
C PRO A 468 -28.31 -4.11 32.91
N GLU A 469 -28.81 -2.87 32.85
CA GLU A 469 -29.06 -2.03 34.03
C GLU A 469 -30.55 -1.85 34.36
N ASP A 470 -31.44 -2.18 33.43
CA ASP A 470 -32.87 -1.99 33.61
C ASP A 470 -33.68 -3.13 32.94
N PRO A 471 -34.09 -4.14 33.73
CA PRO A 471 -34.82 -5.28 33.20
C PRO A 471 -36.23 -4.94 32.70
N ASN A 472 -36.72 -3.74 32.92
CA ASN A 472 -38.01 -3.27 32.36
C ASN A 472 -37.84 -2.48 31.08
N ARG A 473 -36.61 -2.20 30.64
CA ARG A 473 -36.35 -1.48 29.43
C ARG A 473 -36.20 -2.44 28.26
N ARG A 474 -37.02 -2.20 27.23
CA ARG A 474 -36.86 -2.94 25.97
C ARG A 474 -35.46 -2.73 25.38
N HIS A 475 -34.72 -3.79 25.26
CA HIS A 475 -33.37 -3.80 24.67
C HIS A 475 -32.98 -5.21 24.27
N PRO A 476 -32.41 -5.39 23.07
CA PRO A 476 -32.33 -4.40 22.01
C PRO A 476 -33.67 -4.16 21.30
N GLN A 477 -33.70 -3.09 20.50
CA GLN A 477 -34.81 -2.83 19.59
C GLN A 477 -34.35 -3.00 18.16
N ASN A 478 -35.23 -3.41 17.25
CA ASN A 478 -34.93 -3.38 15.83
C ASN A 478 -34.79 -1.95 15.31
N VAL A 479 -34.03 -1.75 14.24
CA VAL A 479 -33.76 -0.43 13.64
C VAL A 479 -34.91 -0.05 12.71
N GLY A 480 -35.40 1.22 12.81
CA GLY A 480 -36.40 1.79 11.95
C GLY A 480 -37.84 1.56 12.41
N ASP A 481 -38.80 2.06 11.61
CA ASP A 481 -40.24 1.99 11.91
C ASP A 481 -40.89 0.64 11.54
N THR A 482 -40.11 -0.38 11.31
CA THR A 482 -40.61 -1.69 10.85
C THR A 482 -41.38 -2.45 11.92
N GLY A 483 -41.26 -2.04 13.18
CA GLY A 483 -41.88 -2.73 14.30
C GLY A 483 -41.29 -4.13 14.51
N TYR A 484 -42.06 -4.98 15.17
CA TYR A 484 -41.74 -6.39 15.37
C TYR A 484 -42.47 -7.23 14.32
N LEU A 485 -41.79 -8.24 13.78
CA LEU A 485 -42.34 -9.04 12.68
C LEU A 485 -43.10 -10.28 13.12
N GLY A 486 -42.85 -10.74 14.36
CA GLY A 486 -43.37 -12.02 14.86
C GLY A 486 -42.48 -13.18 14.42
N LEU A 487 -43.12 -14.30 14.04
CA LEU A 487 -42.40 -15.52 13.65
C LEU A 487 -41.72 -15.37 12.29
N ILE A 488 -40.36 -15.36 12.31
CA ILE A 488 -39.52 -15.31 11.09
C ILE A 488 -38.43 -16.38 11.17
N ASN A 489 -38.04 -16.92 10.01
CA ASN A 489 -36.92 -17.86 9.94
C ASN A 489 -35.56 -17.15 9.98
N LEU A 490 -34.48 -17.92 10.20
CA LEU A 490 -33.11 -17.34 10.32
C LEU A 490 -32.66 -16.63 9.06
N ARG A 491 -33.05 -17.10 7.87
CA ARG A 491 -32.74 -16.45 6.60
C ARG A 491 -33.32 -15.02 6.55
N GLU A 492 -34.56 -14.89 6.92
CA GLU A 492 -35.25 -13.60 6.99
C GLU A 492 -34.66 -12.70 8.07
N ALA A 493 -34.44 -13.26 9.25
CA ALA A 493 -33.86 -12.55 10.37
C ALA A 493 -32.48 -11.94 10.03
N LEU A 494 -31.62 -12.66 9.30
CA LEU A 494 -30.34 -12.16 8.82
C LEU A 494 -30.54 -11.09 7.74
N SER A 495 -31.46 -11.29 6.82
CA SER A 495 -31.71 -10.39 5.69
C SER A 495 -32.16 -9.01 6.17
N ILE A 496 -33.11 -8.95 7.12
CA ILE A 496 -33.59 -7.70 7.72
C ILE A 496 -32.70 -7.22 8.87
N SER A 497 -31.65 -7.94 9.18
CA SER A 497 -30.69 -7.59 10.23
C SER A 497 -31.33 -7.43 11.63
N SER A 498 -32.32 -8.29 11.98
CA SER A 498 -33.01 -8.22 13.27
C SER A 498 -32.03 -8.22 14.44
N ASN A 499 -32.11 -7.22 15.32
CA ASN A 499 -31.37 -7.15 16.56
C ASN A 499 -31.91 -8.16 17.58
N VAL A 500 -33.22 -8.30 17.62
CA VAL A 500 -33.94 -9.21 18.51
C VAL A 500 -33.52 -10.65 18.21
N SER A 501 -33.64 -11.06 16.95
CA SER A 501 -33.30 -12.42 16.56
C SER A 501 -31.82 -12.76 16.84
N ALA A 502 -30.91 -11.85 16.50
CA ALA A 502 -29.48 -12.06 16.77
C ALA A 502 -29.18 -12.23 18.27
N THR A 503 -29.86 -11.48 19.13
CA THR A 503 -29.70 -11.57 20.58
C THR A 503 -30.32 -12.85 21.15
N LYS A 504 -31.51 -13.25 20.66
CA LYS A 504 -32.13 -14.51 21.06
C LYS A 504 -31.28 -15.71 20.66
N LEU A 505 -30.76 -15.72 19.43
CA LEU A 505 -29.85 -16.77 18.98
C LEU A 505 -28.61 -16.91 19.86
N LEU A 506 -28.06 -15.78 20.33
CA LEU A 506 -26.94 -15.83 21.28
C LEU A 506 -27.38 -16.43 22.61
N ASP A 507 -28.55 -16.03 23.12
CA ASP A 507 -29.09 -16.49 24.40
C ASP A 507 -29.40 -18.01 24.39
N GLU A 508 -29.78 -18.54 23.25
CA GLU A 508 -30.12 -19.96 23.04
C GLU A 508 -28.91 -20.88 22.88
N LEU A 509 -27.67 -20.36 22.76
CA LEU A 509 -26.46 -21.19 22.58
C LEU A 509 -26.11 -22.02 23.81
N ASP A 510 -26.38 -21.49 25.01
CA ASP A 510 -26.15 -22.18 26.28
C ASP A 510 -27.23 -21.76 27.29
N PRO A 511 -27.60 -22.64 28.24
CA PRO A 511 -28.55 -22.26 29.30
C PRO A 511 -28.14 -21.05 30.18
N THR A 512 -26.88 -20.66 30.12
CA THR A 512 -26.34 -19.51 30.85
C THR A 512 -25.77 -18.48 29.86
N ILE A 513 -25.96 -17.21 30.16
CA ILE A 513 -25.43 -16.13 29.33
C ILE A 513 -23.87 -16.13 29.28
N GLU A 514 -23.24 -16.55 30.37
CA GLU A 514 -21.79 -16.72 30.42
C GLU A 514 -21.31 -17.80 29.45
N GLY A 515 -22.03 -18.94 29.37
CA GLY A 515 -21.77 -20.00 28.41
C GLY A 515 -21.97 -19.54 26.98
N SER A 516 -23.08 -18.88 26.68
CA SER A 516 -23.36 -18.30 25.37
C SER A 516 -22.28 -17.30 24.93
N ASN A 517 -21.83 -16.40 25.82
CA ASN A 517 -20.75 -15.46 25.57
C ASN A 517 -19.41 -16.17 25.33
N ALA A 518 -19.13 -17.27 26.05
CA ALA A 518 -17.90 -18.05 25.85
C ALA A 518 -17.89 -18.72 24.46
N ILE A 519 -19.03 -19.28 24.04
CA ILE A 519 -19.19 -19.85 22.68
C ILE A 519 -18.97 -18.77 21.62
N MET A 520 -19.67 -17.63 21.71
CA MET A 520 -19.48 -16.52 20.79
C MET A 520 -18.02 -16.06 20.74
N GLN A 521 -17.36 -15.95 21.91
CA GLN A 521 -15.94 -15.59 22.01
C GLN A 521 -15.05 -16.58 21.28
N GLU A 522 -15.30 -17.86 21.40
CA GLU A 522 -14.51 -18.89 20.73
C GLU A 522 -14.61 -18.74 19.21
N TYR A 523 -15.83 -18.59 18.65
CA TYR A 523 -15.99 -18.37 17.21
C TYR A 523 -15.31 -17.09 16.72
N LEU A 524 -15.50 -15.97 17.39
CA LEU A 524 -14.88 -14.70 17.01
C LEU A 524 -13.35 -14.77 17.09
N ASN A 525 -12.78 -15.33 18.16
CA ASN A 525 -11.34 -15.52 18.30
C ASN A 525 -10.78 -16.46 17.23
N ASN A 526 -11.51 -17.53 16.91
CA ASN A 526 -11.15 -18.44 15.82
C ASN A 526 -11.17 -17.74 14.45
N LEU A 527 -11.97 -16.72 14.28
CA LEU A 527 -12.01 -15.87 13.09
C LEU A 527 -11.05 -14.67 13.16
N GLY A 528 -10.25 -14.56 14.23
CA GLY A 528 -9.27 -13.49 14.43
C GLY A 528 -9.88 -12.15 14.83
N ILE A 529 -11.07 -12.15 15.41
CA ILE A 529 -11.73 -10.96 15.96
C ILE A 529 -11.67 -11.07 17.50
N GLU A 530 -10.87 -10.22 18.10
CA GLU A 530 -10.69 -10.17 19.54
C GLU A 530 -11.36 -8.93 20.13
N HIS A 531 -12.14 -9.09 21.20
CA HIS A 531 -12.75 -8.01 21.94
C HIS A 531 -12.36 -8.09 23.43
N HIS A 532 -12.40 -6.96 24.10
CA HIS A 532 -12.08 -6.92 25.52
C HIS A 532 -13.21 -7.46 26.42
N THR A 533 -14.44 -7.41 25.93
CA THR A 533 -15.64 -7.88 26.64
C THR A 533 -16.59 -8.54 25.67
N TYR A 534 -17.26 -9.60 26.11
CA TYR A 534 -18.27 -10.33 25.35
C TYR A 534 -19.59 -10.30 26.11
N ASN A 535 -20.64 -9.81 25.44
CA ASN A 535 -21.99 -9.70 26.01
C ASN A 535 -23.02 -9.50 24.89
N TYR A 536 -24.27 -9.34 25.20
CA TYR A 536 -25.35 -9.09 24.24
C TYR A 536 -25.08 -7.93 23.29
N SER A 537 -24.35 -6.88 23.71
CA SER A 537 -24.02 -5.77 22.82
C SER A 537 -22.95 -6.13 21.79
N THR A 538 -22.14 -7.14 22.05
CA THR A 538 -21.11 -7.63 21.11
C THR A 538 -21.76 -8.22 19.85
N VAL A 539 -22.84 -8.99 20.00
CA VAL A 539 -23.57 -9.55 18.85
C VAL A 539 -24.24 -8.48 18.00
N LEU A 540 -24.49 -7.32 18.59
CA LEU A 540 -25.04 -6.14 17.90
C LEU A 540 -23.96 -5.24 17.30
N GLY A 541 -22.70 -5.55 17.53
CA GLY A 541 -21.56 -4.85 16.93
C GLY A 541 -21.04 -3.66 17.72
N SER A 542 -21.16 -3.66 19.06
CA SER A 542 -20.53 -2.65 19.92
C SER A 542 -18.99 -2.73 19.91
N GLY A 543 -18.43 -3.88 19.52
CA GLY A 543 -17.00 -4.07 19.35
C GLY A 543 -16.43 -3.34 18.14
N SER A 544 -15.12 -3.15 18.12
CA SER A 544 -14.39 -2.47 17.05
C SER A 544 -13.46 -3.43 16.32
N ALA A 545 -13.46 -3.36 14.98
CA ALA A 545 -12.51 -4.06 14.13
C ALA A 545 -12.12 -3.18 12.92
N SER A 546 -10.97 -3.47 12.31
CA SER A 546 -10.58 -2.83 11.06
C SER A 546 -11.19 -3.55 9.84
N PRO A 547 -11.28 -2.92 8.66
CA PRO A 547 -11.61 -3.61 7.42
C PRO A 547 -10.76 -4.86 7.17
N TYR A 548 -9.48 -4.80 7.46
CA TYR A 548 -8.56 -5.94 7.41
C TYR A 548 -9.03 -7.12 8.29
N THR A 549 -9.40 -6.83 9.53
CA THR A 549 -9.85 -7.85 10.47
C THR A 549 -11.19 -8.47 10.03
N MET A 550 -12.14 -7.62 9.66
CA MET A 550 -13.46 -8.09 9.19
C MET A 550 -13.36 -8.91 7.89
N MET A 551 -12.55 -8.46 6.93
CA MET A 551 -12.36 -9.21 5.69
C MET A 551 -11.73 -10.58 5.95
N ARG A 552 -10.71 -10.66 6.81
CA ARG A 552 -10.07 -11.92 7.18
C ARG A 552 -11.08 -12.93 7.77
N ALA A 553 -11.99 -12.46 8.59
CA ALA A 553 -13.05 -13.30 9.18
C ALA A 553 -14.06 -13.77 8.11
N TYR A 554 -14.50 -12.88 7.22
CA TYR A 554 -15.40 -13.23 6.14
C TYR A 554 -14.75 -14.14 5.09
N ASN A 555 -13.44 -13.98 4.86
CA ASN A 555 -12.67 -14.90 4.00
C ASN A 555 -12.75 -16.35 4.49
N ALA A 556 -12.78 -16.58 5.79
CA ALA A 556 -12.91 -17.94 6.32
C ALA A 556 -14.24 -18.58 5.89
N ILE A 557 -15.34 -17.82 5.88
CA ILE A 557 -16.64 -18.31 5.42
C ILE A 557 -16.63 -18.52 3.90
N ALA A 558 -16.14 -17.53 3.14
CA ALA A 558 -16.00 -17.62 1.68
C ALA A 558 -15.12 -18.80 1.25
N ASN A 559 -14.11 -19.13 2.05
CA ASN A 559 -13.20 -20.26 1.87
C ASN A 559 -13.71 -21.54 2.55
N GLN A 560 -15.02 -21.74 2.56
CA GLN A 560 -15.66 -22.96 3.07
C GLN A 560 -15.26 -23.31 4.53
N GLY A 561 -15.23 -22.32 5.40
CA GLY A 561 -14.92 -22.49 6.82
C GLY A 561 -13.42 -22.62 7.13
N VAL A 562 -12.54 -22.29 6.21
CA VAL A 562 -11.08 -22.35 6.36
C VAL A 562 -10.50 -20.97 6.51
N TYR A 563 -10.02 -20.66 7.69
CA TYR A 563 -9.32 -19.41 7.99
C TYR A 563 -7.89 -19.45 7.46
N LYS A 564 -7.48 -18.34 6.86
CA LYS A 564 -6.12 -18.08 6.42
C LYS A 564 -5.74 -16.64 6.78
N ASP A 565 -4.48 -16.42 7.11
CA ASP A 565 -3.95 -15.07 7.24
C ASP A 565 -3.88 -14.40 5.87
N LEU A 566 -4.05 -13.08 5.88
CA LEU A 566 -3.86 -12.28 4.67
C LEU A 566 -2.37 -12.12 4.38
N VAL A 567 -2.04 -12.04 3.11
CA VAL A 567 -0.66 -11.94 2.61
C VAL A 567 -0.57 -10.74 1.68
N SER A 568 0.33 -9.82 2.00
CA SER A 568 0.59 -8.61 1.19
C SER A 568 1.80 -8.74 0.27
N PHE A 569 2.70 -9.70 0.53
CA PHE A 569 3.85 -9.99 -0.32
C PHE A 569 4.12 -11.49 -0.40
N THR A 570 4.64 -11.92 -1.54
CA THR A 570 4.96 -13.33 -1.80
C THR A 570 6.34 -13.71 -1.27
N HIS A 571 7.34 -12.87 -1.53
CA HIS A 571 8.71 -13.08 -1.06
C HIS A 571 9.51 -11.78 -1.10
N VAL A 572 10.64 -11.78 -0.42
CA VAL A 572 11.62 -10.70 -0.41
C VAL A 572 12.99 -11.28 -0.75
N GLU A 573 13.67 -10.69 -1.73
CA GLU A 573 15.02 -11.04 -2.14
C GLU A 573 16.02 -9.93 -1.74
N ASP A 574 17.28 -10.31 -1.58
CA ASP A 574 18.38 -9.33 -1.55
C ASP A 574 18.79 -8.89 -2.97
N SER A 575 19.74 -7.96 -3.07
CA SER A 575 20.28 -7.47 -4.34
C SER A 575 20.97 -8.55 -5.19
N SER A 576 21.32 -9.69 -4.60
CA SER A 576 21.94 -10.83 -5.26
C SER A 576 20.92 -11.89 -5.71
N GLY A 577 19.63 -11.69 -5.42
CA GLY A 577 18.56 -12.63 -5.73
C GLY A 577 18.39 -13.75 -4.70
N ASN A 578 19.02 -13.66 -3.52
CA ASN A 578 18.77 -14.63 -2.46
C ASN A 578 17.46 -14.31 -1.75
N VAL A 579 16.59 -15.32 -1.62
CA VAL A 579 15.33 -15.17 -0.92
C VAL A 579 15.56 -15.06 0.59
N LEU A 580 15.15 -13.93 1.18
CA LEU A 580 15.27 -13.65 2.60
C LEU A 580 14.01 -13.98 3.39
N LEU A 581 12.84 -13.67 2.80
CA LEU A 581 11.51 -13.99 3.33
C LEU A 581 10.71 -14.70 2.25
N ASP A 582 10.01 -15.78 2.58
CA ASP A 582 9.22 -16.55 1.61
C ASP A 582 7.84 -16.89 2.15
N HIS A 583 6.81 -16.22 1.63
CA HIS A 583 5.40 -16.47 1.92
C HIS A 583 4.68 -17.28 0.82
N ARG A 584 5.35 -17.63 -0.28
CA ARG A 584 4.75 -18.42 -1.38
C ARG A 584 4.19 -19.76 -0.89
N LYS A 585 4.83 -20.35 0.10
CA LYS A 585 4.34 -21.58 0.74
C LYS A 585 3.05 -21.35 1.53
N LYS A 586 2.89 -20.19 2.15
CA LYS A 586 1.66 -19.82 2.88
C LYS A 586 0.47 -19.68 1.94
N ILE A 587 0.69 -19.07 0.77
CA ILE A 587 -0.35 -18.82 -0.24
C ILE A 587 -0.93 -20.16 -0.75
N GLY A 588 -0.10 -21.16 -0.99
CA GLY A 588 -0.52 -22.47 -1.53
C GLY A 588 -0.76 -23.56 -0.49
N SER A 589 -0.36 -23.39 0.76
CA SER A 589 -0.34 -24.44 1.77
C SER A 589 -1.70 -24.64 2.44
N LYS A 590 -1.98 -25.91 2.74
CA LYS A 590 -3.04 -26.29 3.68
C LYS A 590 -2.54 -26.36 5.13
N ASP A 591 -1.24 -26.33 5.35
CA ASP A 591 -0.63 -26.59 6.66
C ASP A 591 -0.77 -25.40 7.63
N GLU A 592 -0.92 -24.17 7.14
CA GLU A 592 -1.20 -22.97 7.95
C GLU A 592 -2.70 -22.59 7.94
N ALA A 593 -3.52 -23.35 7.23
CA ALA A 593 -4.95 -23.14 7.13
C ALA A 593 -5.68 -23.82 8.30
N ARG A 594 -6.42 -23.04 9.09
CA ARG A 594 -7.21 -23.57 10.21
C ARG A 594 -8.68 -23.66 9.83
N ARG A 595 -9.27 -24.84 9.93
CA ARG A 595 -10.72 -24.98 9.81
C ARG A 595 -11.36 -24.42 11.09
N VAL A 596 -12.24 -23.46 10.91
CA VAL A 596 -12.97 -22.79 12.02
C VAL A 596 -14.42 -23.23 12.11
N VAL A 597 -14.97 -23.72 10.97
CA VAL A 597 -16.33 -24.29 10.90
C VAL A 597 -16.38 -25.26 9.70
N ASP A 598 -17.33 -26.19 9.73
CA ASP A 598 -17.51 -27.11 8.62
C ASP A 598 -17.98 -26.40 7.35
N LYS A 599 -17.55 -26.93 6.19
CA LYS A 599 -17.86 -26.36 4.86
C LYS A 599 -19.37 -26.26 4.62
N ASP A 600 -20.14 -27.17 5.18
CA ASP A 600 -21.59 -27.24 5.02
C ASP A 600 -22.26 -26.08 5.75
N VAL A 601 -21.86 -25.82 7.00
CA VAL A 601 -22.32 -24.68 7.79
C VAL A 601 -21.89 -23.36 7.17
N ALA A 602 -20.64 -23.26 6.69
CA ALA A 602 -20.15 -22.09 5.97
C ALA A 602 -20.97 -21.81 4.70
N TYR A 603 -21.39 -22.88 3.99
CA TYR A 603 -22.25 -22.75 2.81
C TYR A 603 -23.67 -22.29 3.18
N LEU A 604 -24.29 -22.83 4.25
CA LEU A 604 -25.59 -22.37 4.73
C LEU A 604 -25.55 -20.86 5.04
N LEU A 605 -24.54 -20.40 5.77
CA LEU A 605 -24.36 -18.98 6.09
C LEU A 605 -24.11 -18.14 4.83
N THR A 606 -23.29 -18.64 3.88
CA THR A 606 -23.06 -17.98 2.59
C THR A 606 -24.36 -17.77 1.83
N ASN A 607 -25.18 -18.81 1.74
CA ASN A 607 -26.46 -18.76 1.02
C ASN A 607 -27.47 -17.82 1.71
N MET A 608 -27.48 -17.76 3.05
CA MET A 608 -28.29 -16.76 3.78
C MET A 608 -27.81 -15.33 3.51
N MET A 609 -26.51 -15.09 3.46
CA MET A 609 -25.95 -13.76 3.16
C MET A 609 -26.15 -13.37 1.69
N GLU A 610 -26.14 -14.32 0.78
CA GLU A 610 -26.48 -14.13 -0.63
C GLU A 610 -27.96 -13.70 -0.78
N TYR A 611 -28.86 -14.39 -0.06
CA TYR A 611 -30.28 -14.02 0.00
C TYR A 611 -30.46 -12.56 0.47
N ALA A 612 -29.71 -12.12 1.48
CA ALA A 612 -29.78 -10.77 2.02
C ALA A 612 -29.33 -9.68 1.01
N VAL A 613 -28.50 -10.04 0.02
CA VAL A 613 -28.02 -9.13 -1.04
C VAL A 613 -28.89 -9.21 -2.29
N THR A 614 -29.66 -10.29 -2.47
CA THR A 614 -30.53 -10.46 -3.65
C THR A 614 -31.63 -9.39 -3.66
N PRO A 615 -31.73 -8.57 -4.72
CA PRO A 615 -32.65 -7.42 -4.76
C PRO A 615 -34.11 -7.76 -4.58
N ALA A 616 -34.53 -8.94 -5.00
CA ALA A 616 -35.93 -9.37 -4.91
C ALA A 616 -36.37 -9.67 -3.47
N ASN A 617 -35.44 -9.77 -2.51
CA ASN A 617 -35.76 -10.24 -1.16
C ASN A 617 -35.87 -9.11 -0.11
N GLU A 618 -35.83 -7.85 -0.56
CA GLU A 618 -36.00 -6.65 0.28
C GLU A 618 -35.01 -6.55 1.46
N GLY A 619 -33.91 -7.35 1.43
CA GLY A 619 -32.86 -7.30 2.45
C GLY A 619 -32.08 -6.00 2.43
N TYR A 620 -31.48 -5.61 3.55
CA TYR A 620 -30.71 -4.35 3.64
C TYR A 620 -29.42 -4.34 2.81
N GLY A 621 -28.99 -5.47 2.25
CA GLY A 621 -27.76 -5.61 1.48
C GLY A 621 -27.89 -5.47 -0.03
N TRP A 622 -29.10 -5.33 -0.58
CA TRP A 622 -29.34 -5.39 -2.03
C TRP A 622 -28.54 -4.36 -2.87
N GLN A 623 -28.12 -3.26 -2.26
CA GLN A 623 -27.30 -2.25 -2.92
C GLN A 623 -25.87 -2.72 -3.25
N ALA A 624 -25.44 -3.82 -2.64
CA ALA A 624 -24.16 -4.45 -2.94
C ALA A 624 -24.22 -5.41 -4.14
N ALA A 625 -25.40 -5.68 -4.70
CA ALA A 625 -25.55 -6.57 -5.84
C ALA A 625 -24.71 -6.08 -7.04
N ILE A 626 -23.88 -6.96 -7.60
CA ILE A 626 -23.10 -6.70 -8.80
C ILE A 626 -23.92 -7.10 -10.01
N ARG A 627 -24.08 -6.18 -10.94
CA ARG A 627 -24.84 -6.41 -12.19
C ARG A 627 -24.06 -5.93 -13.40
N PRO A 628 -23.00 -6.63 -13.80
CA PRO A 628 -22.40 -6.38 -15.12
C PRO A 628 -23.37 -6.91 -16.19
N ASN A 629 -23.78 -6.08 -17.12
CA ASN A 629 -24.54 -6.46 -18.33
C ASN A 629 -25.86 -7.23 -18.10
N ASN A 630 -26.59 -6.99 -17.00
CA ASN A 630 -27.85 -7.63 -16.60
C ASN A 630 -27.75 -9.10 -16.13
N GLU A 631 -26.61 -9.71 -16.05
CA GLU A 631 -26.38 -11.01 -15.44
C GLU A 631 -25.72 -10.80 -14.07
N GLY A 632 -26.34 -11.29 -13.01
CA GLY A 632 -25.88 -11.03 -11.66
C GLY A 632 -24.79 -12.00 -11.24
N ILE A 633 -23.61 -11.47 -10.83
CA ILE A 633 -22.62 -12.28 -10.10
C ILE A 633 -23.15 -12.46 -8.67
N PRO A 634 -23.17 -13.70 -8.11
CA PRO A 634 -23.64 -13.91 -6.76
C PRO A 634 -22.76 -13.21 -5.75
N VAL A 635 -23.38 -12.52 -4.80
CA VAL A 635 -22.72 -11.78 -3.73
C VAL A 635 -23.30 -12.24 -2.41
N ALA A 636 -22.44 -12.71 -1.51
CA ALA A 636 -22.79 -12.95 -0.12
C ALA A 636 -22.16 -11.85 0.75
N GLY A 637 -22.94 -11.21 1.61
CA GLY A 637 -22.43 -10.12 2.42
C GLY A 637 -23.40 -9.57 3.44
N LYS A 638 -22.88 -8.66 4.27
CA LYS A 638 -23.66 -8.01 5.34
C LYS A 638 -23.32 -6.55 5.49
N THR A 639 -24.35 -5.74 5.59
CA THR A 639 -24.28 -4.34 5.99
C THR A 639 -24.03 -4.21 7.49
N GLY A 640 -23.35 -3.14 7.91
CA GLY A 640 -23.19 -2.75 9.30
C GLY A 640 -23.38 -1.25 9.46
N THR A 641 -24.16 -0.86 10.45
CA THR A 641 -24.31 0.54 10.86
C THR A 641 -24.10 0.59 12.36
N SER A 642 -23.19 1.46 12.81
CA SER A 642 -22.97 1.66 14.25
C SER A 642 -24.08 2.47 14.87
N GLN A 643 -24.11 2.48 16.20
CA GLN A 643 -24.99 3.38 16.94
C GLN A 643 -24.74 4.82 16.49
N ASP A 644 -25.82 5.63 16.41
CA ASP A 644 -25.79 7.02 15.95
C ASP A 644 -25.32 7.22 14.51
N GLN A 645 -25.24 6.15 13.69
CA GLN A 645 -24.87 6.20 12.27
C GLN A 645 -23.49 6.86 12.03
N THR A 646 -22.54 6.62 12.94
CA THR A 646 -21.17 7.17 12.82
C THR A 646 -20.32 6.36 11.87
N ASP A 647 -20.59 5.06 11.74
CA ASP A 647 -19.85 4.11 10.91
C ASP A 647 -20.82 3.33 10.01
N ALA A 648 -20.50 3.25 8.75
CA ALA A 648 -21.21 2.47 7.74
C ALA A 648 -20.28 1.41 7.15
N TRP A 649 -20.74 0.16 7.13
CA TRP A 649 -19.99 -0.97 6.68
C TRP A 649 -20.70 -1.77 5.61
N PHE A 650 -19.93 -2.35 4.71
CA PHE A 650 -20.33 -3.53 3.95
C PHE A 650 -19.13 -4.48 3.86
N VAL A 651 -19.35 -5.72 4.27
CA VAL A 651 -18.36 -6.80 4.14
C VAL A 651 -19.02 -7.92 3.37
N GLY A 652 -18.38 -8.35 2.29
CA GLY A 652 -18.96 -9.37 1.43
C GLY A 652 -17.95 -9.94 0.45
N TYR A 653 -18.39 -10.94 -0.28
CA TYR A 653 -17.58 -11.68 -1.25
C TYR A 653 -18.42 -12.20 -2.41
N THR A 654 -17.72 -12.44 -3.50
CA THR A 654 -18.19 -13.20 -4.66
C THR A 654 -17.49 -14.56 -4.68
N PRO A 655 -17.80 -15.46 -5.61
CA PRO A 655 -17.01 -16.68 -5.80
C PRO A 655 -15.54 -16.45 -6.21
N TYR A 656 -15.09 -15.21 -6.38
CA TYR A 656 -13.76 -14.82 -6.84
C TYR A 656 -12.97 -14.03 -5.81
N LEU A 657 -13.58 -12.98 -5.29
CA LEU A 657 -12.94 -11.98 -4.44
C LEU A 657 -13.80 -11.63 -3.24
N SER A 658 -13.14 -11.23 -2.16
CA SER A 658 -13.76 -10.64 -0.98
C SER A 658 -13.34 -9.19 -0.82
N ALA A 659 -14.22 -8.37 -0.25
CA ALA A 659 -13.86 -7.00 0.10
C ALA A 659 -14.60 -6.52 1.36
N ALA A 660 -13.93 -5.67 2.14
CA ALA A 660 -14.50 -4.98 3.28
C ALA A 660 -14.39 -3.47 3.08
N THR A 661 -15.52 -2.79 3.16
CA THR A 661 -15.64 -1.34 3.00
C THR A 661 -16.16 -0.72 4.28
N TRP A 662 -15.49 0.31 4.74
CA TRP A 662 -15.90 1.18 5.84
C TRP A 662 -16.01 2.63 5.37
N MET A 663 -16.97 3.36 5.91
CA MET A 663 -17.12 4.80 5.73
C MET A 663 -17.55 5.44 7.05
N GLY A 664 -16.98 6.59 7.39
CA GLY A 664 -17.27 7.29 8.64
C GLY A 664 -16.45 8.54 8.87
N TYR A 665 -16.67 9.21 9.98
CA TYR A 665 -15.85 10.35 10.39
C TYR A 665 -14.71 9.91 11.30
N ASP A 666 -13.55 10.53 11.16
CA ASP A 666 -12.39 10.22 12.03
C ASP A 666 -12.65 10.58 13.49
N ARG A 667 -13.35 11.68 13.73
CA ARG A 667 -13.76 12.16 15.05
C ARG A 667 -15.18 12.66 15.02
N GLY A 668 -16.06 11.96 15.73
CA GLY A 668 -17.44 12.36 15.94
C GLY A 668 -18.18 12.77 14.66
N GLY A 669 -19.45 12.62 14.64
CA GLY A 669 -20.28 12.98 13.49
C GLY A 669 -21.07 11.78 12.96
N ALA A 670 -22.35 12.00 12.71
CA ALA A 670 -23.21 11.02 12.05
C ALA A 670 -23.13 11.21 10.54
N LEU A 671 -23.09 10.10 9.81
CA LEU A 671 -23.13 10.13 8.34
C LEU A 671 -24.46 10.66 7.80
N GLY A 672 -25.52 10.67 8.65
CA GLY A 672 -26.88 11.06 8.24
C GLY A 672 -27.49 10.11 7.20
N THR A 673 -26.87 8.97 6.98
CA THR A 673 -27.29 7.93 6.04
C THR A 673 -26.95 6.55 6.58
N SER A 674 -27.61 5.53 6.06
CA SER A 674 -27.38 4.14 6.45
C SER A 674 -26.14 3.55 5.74
N SER A 675 -25.81 2.31 6.05
CA SER A 675 -24.76 1.50 5.39
C SER A 675 -24.92 1.28 3.88
N VAL A 676 -26.03 1.75 3.31
CA VAL A 676 -26.26 1.75 1.84
C VAL A 676 -25.10 2.38 1.06
N VAL A 677 -24.50 3.44 1.59
CA VAL A 677 -23.37 4.12 0.92
C VAL A 677 -22.15 3.23 0.78
N SER A 678 -21.79 2.47 1.81
CA SER A 678 -20.67 1.52 1.77
C SER A 678 -20.99 0.34 0.84
N ALA A 679 -22.22 -0.16 0.83
CA ALA A 679 -22.67 -1.22 -0.06
C ALA A 679 -22.61 -0.78 -1.54
N ARG A 680 -23.02 0.44 -1.85
CA ARG A 680 -22.94 1.00 -3.21
C ARG A 680 -21.51 1.18 -3.69
N LEU A 681 -20.64 1.74 -2.84
CA LEU A 681 -19.22 1.89 -3.17
C LEU A 681 -18.57 0.51 -3.43
N TRP A 682 -18.82 -0.45 -2.55
CA TRP A 682 -18.40 -1.83 -2.72
C TRP A 682 -18.85 -2.41 -4.06
N SER A 683 -20.14 -2.27 -4.40
CA SER A 683 -20.71 -2.78 -5.66
C SER A 683 -20.05 -2.16 -6.89
N LYS A 684 -19.82 -0.83 -6.90
CA LYS A 684 -19.19 -0.14 -8.03
C LYS A 684 -17.76 -0.60 -8.26
N VAL A 685 -16.97 -0.65 -7.19
CA VAL A 685 -15.56 -1.12 -7.26
C VAL A 685 -15.52 -2.56 -7.74
N MET A 686 -16.29 -3.45 -7.12
CA MET A 686 -16.27 -4.86 -7.44
C MET A 686 -16.81 -5.16 -8.85
N ALA A 687 -17.83 -4.44 -9.31
CA ALA A 687 -18.35 -4.59 -10.67
C ALA A 687 -17.28 -4.29 -11.72
N ARG A 688 -16.58 -3.17 -11.57
CA ARG A 688 -15.49 -2.79 -12.49
C ARG A 688 -14.33 -3.77 -12.44
N ILE A 689 -13.97 -4.27 -11.25
CA ILE A 689 -12.92 -5.27 -11.11
C ILE A 689 -13.33 -6.59 -11.78
N HIS A 690 -14.58 -7.04 -11.59
CA HIS A 690 -15.05 -8.27 -12.23
C HIS A 690 -15.10 -8.15 -13.76
N GLU A 691 -15.41 -6.97 -14.28
CA GLU A 691 -15.34 -6.67 -15.70
C GLU A 691 -13.88 -6.68 -16.21
N LEU A 692 -12.95 -6.04 -15.48
CA LEU A 692 -11.52 -6.03 -15.80
C LEU A 692 -10.94 -7.44 -15.91
N GLU A 693 -11.26 -8.29 -14.92
CA GLU A 693 -10.78 -9.67 -14.83
C GLU A 693 -11.51 -10.65 -15.75
N GLY A 694 -12.60 -10.21 -16.36
CA GLY A 694 -13.43 -11.08 -17.19
C GLY A 694 -14.10 -12.21 -16.41
N TYR A 695 -14.41 -11.99 -15.13
CA TYR A 695 -15.08 -12.98 -14.29
C TYR A 695 -16.51 -13.19 -14.77
N GLY A 696 -16.85 -14.43 -15.07
CA GLY A 696 -18.16 -14.84 -15.57
C GLY A 696 -19.06 -15.43 -14.49
N ASP A 697 -20.09 -16.15 -14.95
CA ASP A 697 -21.05 -16.84 -14.09
C ASP A 697 -20.35 -17.98 -13.35
N ARG A 698 -20.31 -17.84 -12.05
CA ARG A 698 -19.80 -18.87 -11.13
C ARG A 698 -20.61 -18.79 -9.85
N GLU A 699 -21.23 -19.88 -9.50
CA GLU A 699 -21.95 -20.04 -8.24
C GLU A 699 -20.99 -20.32 -7.07
N PHE A 700 -21.46 -20.02 -5.85
CA PHE A 700 -20.78 -20.50 -4.66
C PHE A 700 -20.74 -22.03 -4.62
N SER A 701 -19.61 -22.58 -4.21
CA SER A 701 -19.42 -24.04 -4.22
C SER A 701 -20.36 -24.70 -3.22
N ARG A 702 -21.40 -25.37 -3.73
CA ARG A 702 -22.39 -26.13 -2.92
C ARG A 702 -21.85 -27.50 -2.56
N PRO A 703 -21.77 -27.84 -1.27
CA PRO A 703 -21.46 -29.18 -0.82
C PRO A 703 -22.52 -30.21 -1.27
N SER A 704 -22.09 -31.43 -1.53
CA SER A 704 -22.96 -32.48 -2.09
C SER A 704 -24.04 -33.03 -1.14
N ASN A 705 -23.88 -32.78 0.16
CA ASN A 705 -24.82 -33.16 1.22
C ASN A 705 -25.81 -32.05 1.60
N ILE A 706 -25.88 -30.99 0.80
CA ILE A 706 -26.92 -29.96 0.96
C ILE A 706 -28.15 -30.39 0.16
N ILE A 707 -29.25 -30.58 0.85
CA ILE A 707 -30.56 -30.98 0.29
C ILE A 707 -31.56 -29.85 0.38
N GLU A 708 -32.63 -29.93 -0.41
CA GLU A 708 -33.74 -28.98 -0.41
C GLU A 708 -35.00 -29.69 0.07
N VAL A 709 -35.74 -29.02 1.00
CA VAL A 709 -36.97 -29.56 1.57
C VAL A 709 -38.02 -28.47 1.66
N GLU A 710 -39.29 -28.82 1.33
CA GLU A 710 -40.43 -27.92 1.51
C GLU A 710 -40.85 -27.88 2.97
N VAL A 711 -40.75 -26.67 3.56
CA VAL A 711 -41.08 -26.43 4.96
C VAL A 711 -42.09 -25.32 5.11
N CYS A 712 -42.73 -25.31 6.25
CA CYS A 712 -43.59 -24.17 6.65
C CYS A 712 -42.71 -23.02 7.18
N ARG A 713 -42.80 -21.87 6.56
CA ARG A 713 -42.10 -20.66 6.92
C ARG A 713 -42.32 -20.25 8.39
N ILE A 714 -43.49 -20.53 8.98
CA ILE A 714 -43.88 -20.11 10.32
C ILE A 714 -43.40 -21.05 11.41
N SER A 715 -43.21 -22.33 11.12
CA SER A 715 -42.75 -23.32 12.13
C SER A 715 -41.38 -23.91 11.86
N GLY A 716 -40.83 -23.75 10.64
CA GLY A 716 -39.61 -24.43 10.21
C GLY A 716 -39.77 -25.95 10.02
N LYS A 717 -40.94 -26.52 10.27
CA LYS A 717 -41.25 -27.92 10.12
C LYS A 717 -41.72 -28.24 8.69
N LEU A 718 -41.86 -29.54 8.35
CA LEU A 718 -42.37 -30.00 7.05
C LEU A 718 -43.72 -29.36 6.74
N ALA A 719 -43.88 -28.90 5.49
CA ALA A 719 -45.09 -28.19 5.07
C ALA A 719 -46.32 -29.11 5.09
N THR A 720 -47.48 -28.51 5.34
CA THR A 720 -48.80 -29.15 5.25
C THR A 720 -49.72 -28.35 4.31
N PRO A 721 -50.81 -28.94 3.81
CA PRO A 721 -51.79 -28.18 3.02
C PRO A 721 -52.41 -26.98 3.73
N LEU A 722 -52.33 -26.87 5.05
CA LEU A 722 -52.77 -25.73 5.79
C LEU A 722 -51.78 -24.56 5.67
N CYS A 723 -50.54 -24.82 5.50
CA CYS A 723 -49.53 -23.79 5.27
C CYS A 723 -49.76 -23.01 3.97
N GLU A 724 -50.33 -23.66 2.94
CA GLU A 724 -50.71 -23.03 1.67
C GLU A 724 -51.92 -22.10 1.83
N ARG A 725 -52.74 -22.34 2.84
CA ARG A 725 -54.01 -21.65 3.10
C ARG A 725 -53.89 -20.55 4.17
N ASP A 726 -52.69 -20.16 4.56
CA ASP A 726 -52.49 -19.07 5.48
C ASP A 726 -53.12 -17.77 4.91
N PRO A 727 -53.79 -16.96 5.71
CA PRO A 727 -54.45 -15.72 5.24
C PRO A 727 -53.45 -14.70 4.61
N ARG A 728 -52.17 -14.78 4.91
CA ARG A 728 -51.12 -13.92 4.32
C ARG A 728 -50.61 -14.41 2.96
N GLY A 729 -51.11 -15.57 2.49
CA GLY A 729 -50.56 -16.28 1.33
C GLY A 729 -49.84 -17.55 1.71
N SER A 730 -49.42 -18.34 0.72
CA SER A 730 -48.72 -19.60 1.00
C SER A 730 -47.47 -19.36 1.88
N GLN A 731 -47.41 -20.12 2.95
CA GLN A 731 -46.27 -20.18 3.84
C GLN A 731 -45.40 -21.44 3.60
N VAL A 732 -45.57 -22.07 2.45
CA VAL A 732 -44.69 -23.13 1.99
C VAL A 732 -43.50 -22.53 1.27
N ILE A 733 -42.31 -22.84 1.74
CA ILE A 733 -41.02 -22.40 1.16
C ILE A 733 -40.11 -23.61 0.96
N THR A 734 -39.25 -23.54 -0.05
CA THR A 734 -38.14 -24.49 -0.20
C THR A 734 -36.95 -23.99 0.53
N GLU A 735 -36.38 -24.76 1.47
CA GLU A 735 -35.24 -24.38 2.26
C GLU A 735 -34.12 -25.41 2.18
N ILE A 736 -32.89 -25.04 2.42
CA ILE A 736 -31.70 -25.87 2.34
C ILE A 736 -31.28 -26.39 3.72
N PHE A 737 -30.84 -27.66 3.74
CA PHE A 737 -30.40 -28.36 4.95
C PHE A 737 -29.12 -29.16 4.67
N ILE A 738 -28.33 -29.36 5.69
CA ILE A 738 -27.36 -30.46 5.70
C ILE A 738 -28.12 -31.75 5.83
N GLU A 739 -27.89 -32.73 4.97
CA GLU A 739 -28.57 -34.04 4.98
C GLU A 739 -28.56 -34.66 6.38
N GLY A 740 -29.74 -34.97 6.90
CA GLY A 740 -29.96 -35.47 8.26
C GLY A 740 -30.29 -34.39 9.30
N THR A 741 -30.25 -33.08 8.95
CA THR A 741 -30.69 -32.00 9.84
C THR A 741 -32.05 -31.41 9.46
N GLU A 742 -32.64 -31.87 8.40
CA GLU A 742 -33.98 -31.47 7.94
C GLU A 742 -35.06 -31.90 8.96
N PRO A 743 -36.13 -31.09 9.12
CA PRO A 743 -37.20 -31.41 10.05
C PRO A 743 -37.90 -32.71 9.67
N GLN A 744 -38.22 -33.53 10.68
CA GLN A 744 -38.93 -34.80 10.52
C GLN A 744 -40.42 -34.67 10.85
N GLU A 745 -40.82 -33.60 11.53
CA GLU A 745 -42.19 -33.37 11.94
C GLU A 745 -42.93 -32.46 10.95
N TYR A 746 -44.18 -32.69 10.76
CA TYR A 746 -45.05 -31.82 10.00
C TYR A 746 -45.46 -30.57 10.83
N SER A 747 -45.69 -29.48 10.12
CA SER A 747 -46.12 -28.22 10.74
C SER A 747 -47.48 -28.34 11.45
N ASP A 748 -47.46 -27.97 12.70
CA ASP A 748 -48.61 -27.85 13.59
C ASP A 748 -49.00 -26.39 13.85
N ALA A 749 -48.29 -25.43 13.20
CA ALA A 749 -48.50 -24.02 13.37
C ALA A 749 -49.80 -23.51 12.78
N HIS A 750 -50.50 -24.24 11.94
CA HIS A 750 -51.75 -23.82 11.34
C HIS A 750 -52.94 -24.68 11.76
N VAL A 751 -54.03 -24.00 12.15
CA VAL A 751 -55.24 -24.66 12.58
C VAL A 751 -56.45 -24.08 11.81
N VAL A 752 -57.45 -24.97 11.54
CA VAL A 752 -58.72 -24.55 10.99
C VAL A 752 -59.70 -24.29 12.11
N ARG A 753 -60.37 -23.16 12.10
CA ARG A 753 -61.46 -22.82 12.99
C ARG A 753 -62.70 -22.44 12.19
N ARG A 754 -63.84 -22.92 12.65
CA ARG A 754 -65.12 -22.41 12.18
C ARG A 754 -65.40 -21.12 12.88
N VAL A 755 -65.69 -20.07 12.15
CA VAL A 755 -65.95 -18.73 12.66
C VAL A 755 -67.14 -18.12 11.97
N HIS A 756 -67.76 -17.13 12.59
CA HIS A 756 -68.79 -16.37 11.94
C HIS A 756 -68.25 -15.45 10.84
N ARG A 757 -68.82 -15.53 9.65
CA ARG A 757 -68.29 -14.92 8.41
C ARG A 757 -68.10 -13.40 8.55
N ASN A 758 -69.03 -12.69 9.25
CA ASN A 758 -69.01 -11.24 9.26
C ASN A 758 -68.07 -10.63 10.32
N HIS A 759 -67.76 -11.35 11.39
CA HIS A 759 -67.02 -10.81 12.52
C HIS A 759 -65.93 -11.74 13.07
N GLY A 760 -65.69 -12.90 12.42
CA GLY A 760 -64.61 -13.80 12.82
C GLY A 760 -64.78 -14.50 14.18
N GLY A 761 -65.81 -14.18 14.92
CA GLY A 761 -66.06 -14.72 16.28
C GLY A 761 -66.48 -16.17 16.26
N ARG A 762 -66.36 -16.84 17.43
CA ARG A 762 -66.76 -18.22 17.62
C ARG A 762 -68.20 -18.50 17.23
N PRO A 763 -68.48 -19.69 16.64
CA PRO A 763 -69.81 -20.13 16.41
C PRO A 763 -70.61 -20.24 17.72
N ARG A 764 -71.80 -19.57 17.78
CA ARG A 764 -72.74 -19.78 18.86
C ARG A 764 -73.81 -20.71 18.40
N TRP A 765 -74.47 -21.39 19.29
CA TRP A 765 -75.49 -22.43 19.03
C TRP A 765 -76.69 -21.96 18.14
N PHE A 766 -76.88 -20.64 18.05
CA PHE A 766 -77.94 -20.02 17.27
C PHE A 766 -77.40 -19.52 15.88
N HIS A 767 -76.15 -19.60 15.56
CA HIS A 767 -75.64 -19.17 14.26
C HIS A 767 -76.00 -20.21 13.20
N LEU A 768 -76.63 -19.76 12.13
CA LEU A 768 -77.04 -20.58 11.01
C LEU A 768 -75.77 -21.06 10.22
N PRO A 769 -75.71 -22.31 9.72
CA PRO A 769 -74.57 -22.90 9.08
C PRO A 769 -74.00 -22.04 7.95
N PHE A 770 -74.86 -21.32 7.16
CA PHE A 770 -74.42 -20.47 6.07
C PHE A 770 -73.69 -19.18 6.47
N LEU A 771 -73.80 -18.81 7.75
CA LEU A 771 -73.09 -17.68 8.35
C LEU A 771 -71.74 -18.09 8.90
N LEU A 772 -71.38 -19.34 8.85
CA LEU A 772 -70.09 -19.85 9.32
C LEU A 772 -69.20 -20.17 8.11
N GLU A 773 -67.96 -19.89 8.31
CA GLU A 773 -66.88 -20.25 7.38
C GLU A 773 -65.70 -20.87 8.11
N GLU A 774 -64.88 -21.61 7.38
CA GLU A 774 -63.64 -22.12 7.92
C GLU A 774 -62.53 -21.14 7.58
N ARG A 775 -61.83 -20.67 8.59
CA ARG A 775 -60.60 -19.84 8.46
C ARG A 775 -59.41 -20.60 9.03
N VAL A 776 -58.31 -20.40 8.36
CA VAL A 776 -57.01 -20.86 8.86
C VAL A 776 -56.40 -19.73 9.69
N TYR A 777 -55.88 -20.12 10.85
CA TYR A 777 -55.14 -19.26 11.76
C TYR A 777 -53.83 -19.91 12.06
N PHE A 778 -52.82 -19.14 12.38
CA PHE A 778 -51.59 -19.71 12.90
C PHE A 778 -51.60 -19.71 14.44
N VAL A 779 -50.91 -20.65 15.03
CA VAL A 779 -50.76 -20.79 16.48
C VAL A 779 -49.31 -20.47 16.82
N ARG A 780 -49.11 -19.47 17.65
CA ARG A 780 -47.81 -19.10 18.17
C ARG A 780 -47.33 -20.16 19.19
N PRO A 781 -46.05 -20.60 19.19
CA PRO A 781 -45.56 -21.55 20.15
C PRO A 781 -45.70 -21.09 21.60
N GLU A 782 -45.43 -19.82 21.86
CA GLU A 782 -45.63 -19.17 23.15
C GLU A 782 -46.69 -18.09 23.07
N PRO A 783 -47.68 -18.05 24.02
CA PRO A 783 -48.67 -16.99 24.07
C PRO A 783 -48.02 -15.60 24.16
N TYR A 784 -48.56 -14.65 23.42
CA TYR A 784 -48.14 -13.26 23.42
C TYR A 784 -49.33 -12.34 23.67
N ASP A 785 -49.27 -11.62 24.79
CA ASP A 785 -50.26 -10.58 25.11
C ASP A 785 -49.65 -9.17 24.94
N PRO A 786 -50.14 -8.37 23.98
CA PRO A 786 -49.70 -6.99 23.84
C PRO A 786 -49.76 -6.16 25.10
N ALA A 787 -50.70 -6.48 26.02
CA ALA A 787 -50.88 -5.74 27.27
C ALA A 787 -49.63 -5.85 28.18
N ASP A 788 -48.94 -6.94 28.13
CA ASP A 788 -47.67 -7.14 28.87
C ASP A 788 -46.49 -6.43 28.23
N HIS A 789 -46.65 -5.92 27.04
CA HIS A 789 -45.62 -5.32 26.21
C HIS A 789 -45.98 -3.90 25.70
N GLU A 790 -46.51 -3.07 26.58
CA GLU A 790 -46.86 -1.66 26.29
C GLU A 790 -47.84 -1.48 25.11
N GLY A 791 -48.65 -2.51 24.81
CA GLY A 791 -49.57 -2.50 23.69
C GLY A 791 -48.92 -2.74 22.31
N ILE A 792 -47.69 -3.18 22.27
CA ILE A 792 -47.00 -3.47 21.01
C ILE A 792 -47.61 -4.74 20.40
N THR A 793 -47.91 -4.69 19.11
CA THR A 793 -48.38 -5.81 18.33
C THR A 793 -47.42 -6.14 17.20
N PRO A 794 -46.93 -7.38 17.08
CA PRO A 794 -46.13 -7.78 15.93
C PRO A 794 -47.03 -7.86 14.67
N ARG A 795 -46.42 -7.78 13.48
CA ARG A 795 -47.16 -7.73 12.21
C ARG A 795 -48.02 -8.94 11.95
N ASP A 796 -47.67 -10.09 12.50
CA ASP A 796 -48.40 -11.35 12.35
C ASP A 796 -49.54 -11.54 13.37
N TYR A 797 -49.68 -10.62 14.36
CA TYR A 797 -50.60 -10.75 15.48
C TYR A 797 -52.09 -10.91 15.05
N GLU A 798 -52.56 -10.20 14.04
CA GLU A 798 -53.93 -10.23 13.55
C GLU A 798 -54.34 -11.58 12.94
N TYR A 799 -53.37 -12.39 12.52
CA TYR A 799 -53.59 -13.71 11.91
C TYR A 799 -53.44 -14.86 12.91
N GLN A 800 -53.04 -14.54 14.14
CA GLN A 800 -52.93 -15.52 15.24
C GLN A 800 -54.33 -16.01 15.62
N LEU A 801 -54.40 -17.28 16.08
CA LEU A 801 -55.63 -17.81 16.64
C LEU A 801 -56.07 -16.95 17.83
N PRO A 802 -57.24 -16.32 17.80
CA PRO A 802 -57.73 -15.52 18.92
C PRO A 802 -57.80 -16.33 20.21
N GLU A 803 -57.38 -15.77 21.30
CA GLU A 803 -57.58 -16.35 22.62
C GLU A 803 -59.07 -16.39 22.97
N ASP A 804 -59.46 -17.32 23.80
CA ASP A 804 -60.89 -17.65 24.08
C ASP A 804 -61.60 -16.59 24.89
#